data_a9be2727acb9a1d5870cf090eba489bc
#
_entry.id   a9be2727acb9a1d5870cf090eba489bc
#
_cell.length_a   1.000
_cell.length_b   1.000
_cell.length_c   1.000
_cell.angle_alpha   90.00
_cell.angle_beta   90.00
_cell.angle_gamma   90.00
#
_symmetry.space_group_name_H-M   'P 1'
#
loop_
_entity.id
_entity.type
_entity.pdbx_description
1 polymer ?
#
loop_
_entity_poly.entity_id
_entity_poly.type
_entity_poly.pdbx_seq_one_letter_code
_entity_poly.pdbx_strand_id
1 'polypeptide(L)'
;MAAKSNPAVIDEPLARAVADFRLALISRHLDDREITLRNQSKVFFQISGAGHEALGLGLARSLRPAYDWFFPYYRDRALALALGVTPTEMLLQAVGAADDPASGGRQMPCHWGQRELNLVSQTSCTGSQCLPAIGSAEASHYISRRPHLHGCHAHGDELTYVSLGEGACSEGEFWESLNTAARLHLPVLFVVADNGYAISVRASDQSPAPIHEMVRGFRGLQVVHVDGRDYFKVRAKGADAIAHIRIGAGPVLFHATVTRPYAHSLSDDQKKYRPADELEDEEQHDPIELWARQLIRRGALHRDDVDRIRDETFAEVRAAAEVALGSPRPDPRSVLDHVVAVPDFEDPGEPVVVPDAEVVTFGEAIRRTLHEQMAIDERIRVFGEDVADADPTVLDEVAGKGGVFGITFGLQRAFGQARCFNTPLAEANIVGRGVGMALRGLKPCAEIQFFDYIWPAMQQLTQEAATTRWRSNGSFTCPLVVRVAIGGYLTGGSIWHSHSGESIFAHVPGILIAFPSRARDAAGLLRTAFACNDPVLFLEHKHLYRQGYNRDPIPPLDWRLPFGRGVHVTRGDRATVVTWGATVHRCKQAVGELAAETSTDVGIEIIDLRTIAPWDRDIVADSVRRTGRLLIVHEDTLTCGFGAEIAAFAADACFEYLAAPVWRLGAPDTLVGYEPSLEDATLPQVVDIVRDLRALLAY
;
A
#
# COMPACT_ATOMS: atom_id res chain seq x y z
N MET A 1 70.96 -4.29 8.40
CA MET A 1 69.88 -3.90 9.29
C MET A 1 68.78 -3.26 8.45
N ALA A 2 67.76 -4.02 8.10
CA ALA A 2 66.62 -3.49 7.36
C ALA A 2 65.68 -2.80 8.38
N ALA A 3 65.41 -1.52 8.15
CA ALA A 3 64.47 -0.75 8.96
C ALA A 3 63.05 -1.36 8.80
N LYS A 4 62.48 -1.87 9.89
CA LYS A 4 61.10 -2.23 10.00
C LYS A 4 60.29 -0.91 9.84
N SER A 5 59.62 -0.72 8.72
CA SER A 5 58.63 0.35 8.56
C SER A 5 57.51 0.12 9.58
N ASN A 6 57.32 1.08 10.50
CA ASN A 6 56.16 1.15 11.34
C ASN A 6 54.91 1.14 10.45
N PRO A 7 53.86 0.33 10.73
CA PRO A 7 52.62 0.42 9.97
C PRO A 7 52.05 1.83 10.20
N ALA A 8 51.90 2.57 9.09
CA ALA A 8 51.25 3.90 9.15
C ALA A 8 49.90 3.74 9.86
N VAL A 9 49.66 4.53 10.90
CA VAL A 9 48.33 4.61 11.56
C VAL A 9 47.40 5.16 10.50
N ILE A 10 46.58 4.28 9.92
CA ILE A 10 45.56 4.67 8.94
C ILE A 10 44.56 5.58 9.69
N ASP A 11 44.35 6.80 9.19
CA ASP A 11 43.34 7.73 9.72
C ASP A 11 41.95 7.04 9.74
N GLU A 12 41.18 7.21 10.83
CA GLU A 12 39.87 6.58 11.02
C GLU A 12 38.93 6.71 9.82
N PRO A 13 38.83 7.85 9.13
CA PRO A 13 38.06 8.00 7.89
C PRO A 13 38.53 7.10 6.75
N LEU A 14 39.82 6.86 6.62
CA LEU A 14 40.39 5.97 5.58
C LEU A 14 40.19 4.48 5.93
N ALA A 15 40.31 4.12 7.23
CA ALA A 15 40.02 2.75 7.67
C ALA A 15 38.56 2.37 7.39
N ARG A 16 37.65 3.29 7.61
CA ARG A 16 36.22 3.12 7.26
C ARG A 16 36.03 2.99 5.75
N ALA A 17 36.71 3.80 4.94
CA ALA A 17 36.62 3.70 3.49
C ALA A 17 37.15 2.35 2.96
N VAL A 18 38.14 1.73 3.61
CA VAL A 18 38.56 0.36 3.31
C VAL A 18 37.52 -0.67 3.68
N ALA A 19 36.85 -0.53 4.85
CA ALA A 19 35.76 -1.41 5.23
C ALA A 19 34.58 -1.34 4.26
N ASP A 20 34.24 -0.14 3.77
CA ASP A 20 33.18 0.05 2.77
C ASP A 20 33.58 -0.51 1.40
N PHE A 21 34.85 -0.38 1.02
CA PHE A 21 35.39 -0.99 -0.20
C PHE A 21 35.21 -2.52 -0.16
N ARG A 22 35.42 -3.14 1.00
CA ARG A 22 35.15 -4.58 1.19
C ARG A 22 33.66 -4.90 0.94
N LEU A 23 32.72 -4.08 1.45
CA LEU A 23 31.29 -4.26 1.20
C LEU A 23 30.93 -4.04 -0.29
N ALA A 24 31.60 -3.12 -0.98
CA ALA A 24 31.42 -2.93 -2.42
C ALA A 24 31.80 -4.19 -3.21
N LEU A 25 32.92 -4.81 -2.86
CA LEU A 25 33.35 -6.08 -3.46
C LEU A 25 32.36 -7.21 -3.14
N ILE A 26 31.87 -7.32 -1.91
CA ILE A 26 30.83 -8.29 -1.54
C ILE A 26 29.58 -8.07 -2.41
N SER A 27 29.10 -6.81 -2.57
CA SER A 27 27.96 -6.49 -3.43
C SER A 27 28.16 -6.99 -4.87
N ARG A 28 29.33 -6.75 -5.45
CA ARG A 28 29.67 -7.19 -6.80
C ARG A 28 29.73 -8.73 -6.91
N HIS A 29 30.39 -9.38 -5.96
CA HIS A 29 30.47 -10.85 -5.93
C HIS A 29 29.12 -11.52 -5.72
N LEU A 30 28.17 -10.88 -5.01
CA LEU A 30 26.80 -11.37 -4.92
C LEU A 30 26.09 -11.32 -6.27
N ASP A 31 26.23 -10.23 -7.04
CA ASP A 31 25.71 -10.17 -8.41
C ASP A 31 26.28 -11.30 -9.30
N ASP A 32 27.59 -11.47 -9.30
CA ASP A 32 28.27 -12.51 -10.08
C ASP A 32 27.86 -13.92 -9.64
N ARG A 33 27.67 -14.11 -8.34
CA ARG A 33 27.24 -15.41 -7.79
C ARG A 33 25.79 -15.72 -8.16
N GLU A 34 24.88 -14.76 -8.08
CA GLU A 34 23.49 -14.91 -8.50
C GLU A 34 23.37 -15.22 -10.00
N ILE A 35 24.14 -14.53 -10.84
CA ILE A 35 24.23 -14.81 -12.29
C ILE A 35 24.71 -16.26 -12.53
N THR A 36 25.73 -16.70 -11.79
CA THR A 36 26.24 -18.08 -11.87
C THR A 36 25.17 -19.10 -11.45
N LEU A 37 24.50 -18.86 -10.32
CA LEU A 37 23.45 -19.75 -9.79
C LEU A 37 22.24 -19.80 -10.72
N ARG A 38 21.94 -18.71 -11.40
CA ARG A 38 20.88 -18.68 -12.41
C ARG A 38 21.23 -19.58 -13.59
N ASN A 39 22.44 -19.50 -14.10
CA ASN A 39 22.91 -20.36 -15.20
C ASN A 39 22.86 -21.85 -14.82
N GLN A 40 22.87 -22.16 -13.51
CA GLN A 40 22.69 -23.48 -12.95
C GLN A 40 21.21 -23.80 -12.59
N SER A 41 20.26 -22.93 -12.94
CA SER A 41 18.82 -23.04 -12.60
C SER A 41 18.54 -23.16 -11.09
N LYS A 42 19.36 -22.51 -10.27
CA LYS A 42 19.18 -22.42 -8.81
C LYS A 42 18.53 -21.11 -8.35
N VAL A 43 18.66 -20.07 -9.19
CA VAL A 43 18.03 -18.75 -9.04
C VAL A 43 17.19 -18.49 -10.29
N PHE A 44 16.00 -17.93 -10.13
CA PHE A 44 15.03 -17.77 -11.23
C PHE A 44 14.93 -16.33 -11.73
N PHE A 45 15.36 -15.38 -10.94
CA PHE A 45 15.42 -13.95 -11.26
C PHE A 45 16.69 -13.34 -10.67
N GLN A 46 17.26 -12.32 -11.33
CA GLN A 46 18.41 -11.57 -10.83
C GLN A 46 18.36 -10.17 -11.44
N ILE A 47 18.69 -9.18 -10.64
CA ILE A 47 18.89 -7.80 -11.06
C ILE A 47 20.09 -7.23 -10.34
N SER A 48 21.03 -6.66 -11.12
CA SER A 48 22.35 -6.29 -10.60
C SER A 48 22.33 -4.90 -9.96
N GLY A 49 23.04 -4.77 -8.82
CA GLY A 49 23.40 -3.49 -8.20
C GLY A 49 24.76 -2.94 -8.68
N ALA A 50 25.45 -3.64 -9.59
CA ALA A 50 26.73 -3.22 -10.11
C ALA A 50 26.71 -1.79 -10.68
N GLY A 51 27.73 -1.01 -10.33
CA GLY A 51 27.84 0.40 -10.72
C GLY A 51 27.23 1.40 -9.75
N HIS A 52 26.46 0.91 -8.73
CA HIS A 52 25.78 1.75 -7.72
C HIS A 52 26.46 1.66 -6.34
N GLU A 53 27.54 0.89 -6.19
CA GLU A 53 28.16 0.57 -4.90
C GLU A 53 28.70 1.82 -4.19
N ALA A 54 29.38 2.70 -4.91
CA ALA A 54 29.94 3.93 -4.34
C ALA A 54 28.85 4.90 -3.85
N LEU A 55 27.71 4.95 -4.56
CA LEU A 55 26.55 5.74 -4.15
C LEU A 55 25.94 5.21 -2.85
N GLY A 56 25.55 3.93 -2.82
CA GLY A 56 24.89 3.31 -1.68
C GLY A 56 25.75 3.37 -0.41
N LEU A 57 27.02 2.98 -0.51
CA LEU A 57 27.96 2.94 0.62
C LEU A 57 28.38 4.35 1.09
N GLY A 58 28.55 5.28 0.15
CA GLY A 58 28.88 6.67 0.50
C GLY A 58 27.79 7.35 1.32
N LEU A 59 26.51 7.14 0.97
CA LEU A 59 25.36 7.66 1.71
C LEU A 59 25.16 6.95 3.05
N ALA A 60 25.33 5.62 3.07
CA ALA A 60 25.07 4.79 4.26
C ALA A 60 25.82 5.26 5.51
N ARG A 61 26.97 5.90 5.36
CA ARG A 61 27.82 6.35 6.48
C ARG A 61 27.20 7.45 7.34
N SER A 62 26.23 8.18 6.82
CA SER A 62 25.52 9.22 7.55
C SER A 62 24.08 8.78 7.92
N LEU A 63 23.64 7.62 7.44
CA LEU A 63 22.37 7.00 7.74
C LEU A 63 22.50 6.08 8.97
N ARG A 64 21.41 5.89 9.69
CA ARG A 64 21.38 5.12 10.94
C ARG A 64 20.38 3.96 10.81
N PRO A 65 20.84 2.70 10.66
CA PRO A 65 19.94 1.55 10.67
C PRO A 65 19.15 1.44 11.97
N ALA A 66 17.93 0.92 11.93
CA ALA A 66 16.98 0.85 13.04
C ALA A 66 16.57 2.21 13.63
N TYR A 67 17.03 3.30 13.05
CA TYR A 67 16.73 4.67 13.47
C TYR A 67 16.05 5.46 12.36
N ASP A 68 16.69 5.56 11.18
CA ASP A 68 16.10 6.11 9.95
C ASP A 68 15.20 5.05 9.29
N TRP A 69 14.36 5.48 8.37
CA TRP A 69 13.46 4.60 7.63
C TRP A 69 13.88 4.51 6.18
N PHE A 70 13.83 3.30 5.60
CA PHE A 70 14.38 3.03 4.27
C PHE A 70 13.32 2.46 3.35
N PHE A 71 13.13 3.12 2.21
CA PHE A 71 12.30 2.71 1.08
C PHE A 71 13.19 2.61 -0.17
N PRO A 72 14.03 1.56 -0.26
CA PRO A 72 15.00 1.41 -1.33
C PRO A 72 14.35 0.93 -2.63
N TYR A 73 15.14 0.89 -3.70
CA TYR A 73 14.82 0.12 -4.89
C TYR A 73 15.83 -1.03 -5.09
N TYR A 74 15.56 -1.88 -6.06
CA TYR A 74 16.27 -3.16 -6.22
C TYR A 74 17.79 -3.06 -6.44
N ARG A 75 18.34 -1.91 -6.87
CA ARG A 75 19.80 -1.75 -7.04
C ARG A 75 20.53 -1.29 -5.78
N ASP A 76 19.82 -1.06 -4.69
CA ASP A 76 20.40 -0.61 -3.42
C ASP A 76 21.06 -1.75 -2.61
N ARG A 77 21.55 -2.79 -3.26
CA ARG A 77 22.25 -3.92 -2.63
C ARG A 77 23.36 -3.45 -1.68
N ALA A 78 24.22 -2.56 -2.16
CA ALA A 78 25.33 -2.04 -1.37
C ALA A 78 24.88 -1.25 -0.14
N LEU A 79 23.79 -0.47 -0.26
CA LEU A 79 23.16 0.18 0.88
C LEU A 79 22.61 -0.85 1.88
N ALA A 80 21.86 -1.86 1.42
CA ALA A 80 21.29 -2.89 2.28
C ALA A 80 22.38 -3.65 3.08
N LEU A 81 23.53 -3.98 2.44
CA LEU A 81 24.70 -4.54 3.13
C LEU A 81 25.23 -3.59 4.21
N ALA A 82 25.34 -2.30 3.91
CA ALA A 82 25.83 -1.31 4.88
C ALA A 82 24.87 -1.08 6.05
N LEU A 83 23.56 -1.28 5.84
CA LEU A 83 22.55 -1.23 6.89
C LEU A 83 22.55 -2.46 7.81
N GLY A 84 23.17 -3.57 7.36
CA GLY A 84 23.32 -4.77 8.17
C GLY A 84 22.71 -6.05 7.59
N VAL A 85 22.09 -6.00 6.41
CA VAL A 85 21.65 -7.21 5.71
C VAL A 85 22.90 -8.02 5.29
N THR A 86 22.94 -9.29 5.64
CA THR A 86 24.10 -10.14 5.40
C THR A 86 24.13 -10.76 4.00
N PRO A 87 25.29 -11.14 3.48
CA PRO A 87 25.38 -11.89 2.21
C PRO A 87 24.57 -13.19 2.21
N THR A 88 24.50 -13.87 3.36
CA THR A 88 23.71 -15.10 3.51
C THR A 88 22.22 -14.81 3.37
N GLU A 89 21.67 -13.79 4.03
CA GLU A 89 20.27 -13.40 3.93
C GLU A 89 19.89 -13.01 2.49
N MET A 90 20.77 -12.28 1.79
CA MET A 90 20.55 -11.93 0.37
C MET A 90 20.46 -13.17 -0.52
N LEU A 91 21.33 -14.15 -0.27
CA LEU A 91 21.35 -15.39 -1.04
C LEU A 91 20.22 -16.36 -0.65
N LEU A 92 19.77 -16.35 0.61
CA LEU A 92 18.54 -17.06 1.01
C LEU A 92 17.32 -16.54 0.24
N GLN A 93 17.19 -15.22 0.11
CA GLN A 93 16.15 -14.59 -0.72
C GLN A 93 16.33 -15.00 -2.20
N ALA A 94 17.55 -14.94 -2.73
CA ALA A 94 17.83 -15.23 -4.14
C ALA A 94 17.46 -16.68 -4.52
N VAL A 95 17.68 -17.65 -3.64
CA VAL A 95 17.30 -19.05 -3.88
C VAL A 95 15.85 -19.36 -3.47
N GLY A 96 15.12 -18.41 -2.87
CA GLY A 96 13.75 -18.60 -2.39
C GLY A 96 13.65 -19.59 -1.25
N ALA A 97 14.55 -19.51 -0.27
CA ALA A 97 14.58 -20.40 0.89
C ALA A 97 13.46 -20.09 1.89
N ALA A 98 13.03 -21.10 2.65
CA ALA A 98 12.10 -20.91 3.77
C ALA A 98 12.71 -20.03 4.87
N ASP A 99 14.03 -20.12 5.05
CA ASP A 99 14.81 -19.37 6.05
C ASP A 99 15.13 -17.92 5.61
N ASP A 100 14.62 -17.46 4.46
CA ASP A 100 14.73 -16.05 4.05
C ASP A 100 14.01 -15.14 5.07
N PRO A 101 14.73 -14.33 5.85
CA PRO A 101 14.11 -13.51 6.89
C PRO A 101 13.25 -12.36 6.32
N ALA A 102 13.50 -11.97 5.07
CA ALA A 102 12.76 -10.89 4.42
C ALA A 102 11.35 -11.32 4.01
N SER A 103 11.21 -12.56 3.50
CA SER A 103 9.96 -12.96 2.85
C SER A 103 9.56 -14.43 3.00
N GLY A 104 10.45 -15.29 3.54
CA GLY A 104 10.20 -16.74 3.57
C GLY A 104 10.01 -17.33 2.17
N GLY A 105 10.74 -16.83 1.19
CA GLY A 105 10.69 -17.25 -0.20
C GLY A 105 9.53 -16.69 -1.03
N ARG A 106 8.79 -15.67 -0.51
CA ARG A 106 7.66 -15.03 -1.22
C ARG A 106 8.07 -13.91 -2.16
N GLN A 107 9.14 -13.20 -1.82
CA GLN A 107 9.58 -12.02 -2.58
C GLN A 107 10.68 -12.39 -3.59
N MET A 108 10.79 -11.58 -4.65
CA MET A 108 11.87 -11.70 -5.62
C MET A 108 13.25 -11.32 -5.03
N PRO A 109 14.36 -11.83 -5.57
CA PRO A 109 15.70 -11.35 -5.22
C PRO A 109 15.83 -9.83 -5.38
N CYS A 110 16.67 -9.23 -4.57
CA CYS A 110 16.94 -7.79 -4.54
C CYS A 110 15.75 -6.92 -4.10
N HIS A 111 14.69 -7.51 -3.55
CA HIS A 111 13.55 -6.81 -2.97
C HIS A 111 13.63 -6.95 -1.43
N TRP A 112 14.55 -6.21 -0.85
CA TRP A 112 14.90 -6.29 0.55
C TRP A 112 13.74 -5.90 1.47
N GLY A 113 13.73 -6.42 2.66
CA GLY A 113 12.82 -6.03 3.71
C GLY A 113 13.31 -6.60 5.05
N GLN A 114 13.49 -5.73 6.06
CA GLN A 114 13.90 -6.17 7.40
C GLN A 114 13.40 -5.19 8.44
N ARG A 115 12.44 -5.63 9.24
CA ARG A 115 11.73 -4.77 10.21
C ARG A 115 12.68 -4.17 11.25
N GLU A 116 13.64 -4.95 11.73
CA GLU A 116 14.61 -4.56 12.75
C GLU A 116 15.53 -3.44 12.28
N LEU A 117 15.72 -3.28 10.97
CA LEU A 117 16.52 -2.21 10.38
C LEU A 117 15.67 -1.01 9.92
N ASN A 118 14.34 -1.04 10.08
CA ASN A 118 13.39 -0.14 9.43
C ASN A 118 13.53 -0.12 7.90
N LEU A 119 13.98 -1.23 7.33
CA LEU A 119 14.07 -1.45 5.90
C LEU A 119 12.73 -2.03 5.44
N VAL A 120 11.91 -1.20 4.79
CA VAL A 120 10.56 -1.58 4.39
C VAL A 120 10.60 -2.54 3.22
N SER A 121 9.81 -3.62 3.30
CA SER A 121 9.69 -4.58 2.20
C SER A 121 9.25 -3.86 0.92
N GLN A 122 10.12 -3.91 -0.09
CA GLN A 122 9.96 -3.13 -1.31
C GLN A 122 9.02 -3.83 -2.31
N THR A 123 8.39 -3.04 -3.18
CA THR A 123 7.66 -3.51 -4.37
C THR A 123 8.52 -3.37 -5.62
N SER A 124 8.15 -4.10 -6.69
CA SER A 124 8.80 -3.99 -7.99
C SER A 124 8.16 -2.94 -8.91
N CYS A 125 7.02 -2.37 -8.51
CA CYS A 125 6.39 -1.26 -9.22
C CYS A 125 7.17 0.01 -8.95
N THR A 126 8.11 0.33 -9.85
CA THR A 126 9.08 1.43 -9.65
C THR A 126 8.39 2.77 -9.46
N GLY A 127 8.82 3.53 -8.46
CA GLY A 127 8.23 4.83 -8.12
C GLY A 127 7.14 4.77 -7.04
N SER A 128 6.42 3.66 -6.90
CA SER A 128 5.30 3.53 -5.95
C SER A 128 5.73 3.73 -4.50
N GLN A 129 6.93 3.30 -4.12
CA GLN A 129 7.51 3.46 -2.78
C GLN A 129 7.70 4.91 -2.33
N CYS A 130 7.69 5.87 -3.27
CA CYS A 130 7.86 7.28 -2.95
C CYS A 130 6.74 7.82 -2.04
N LEU A 131 5.51 7.41 -2.27
CA LEU A 131 4.35 7.87 -1.50
C LEU A 131 4.30 7.26 -0.08
N PRO A 132 4.52 5.96 0.14
CA PRO A 132 4.73 5.41 1.48
C PRO A 132 5.90 6.06 2.23
N ALA A 133 6.99 6.38 1.54
CA ALA A 133 8.11 7.10 2.16
C ALA A 133 7.70 8.46 2.72
N ILE A 134 6.89 9.23 1.95
CA ILE A 134 6.34 10.51 2.42
C ILE A 134 5.45 10.32 3.64
N GLY A 135 4.58 9.32 3.62
CA GLY A 135 3.72 8.99 4.77
C GLY A 135 4.52 8.63 6.01
N SER A 136 5.62 7.87 5.86
CA SER A 136 6.54 7.55 6.94
C SER A 136 7.21 8.80 7.51
N ALA A 137 7.71 9.71 6.66
CA ALA A 137 8.32 10.96 7.09
C ALA A 137 7.32 11.88 7.81
N GLU A 138 6.09 11.97 7.33
CA GLU A 138 5.04 12.73 7.99
C GLU A 138 4.66 12.11 9.36
N ALA A 139 4.63 10.78 9.45
CA ALA A 139 4.43 10.09 10.70
C ALA A 139 5.53 10.42 11.72
N SER A 140 6.80 10.53 11.30
CA SER A 140 7.89 10.98 12.16
C SER A 140 7.60 12.33 12.81
N HIS A 141 7.14 13.31 12.03
CA HIS A 141 6.75 14.62 12.57
C HIS A 141 5.58 14.56 13.54
N TYR A 142 4.63 13.66 13.29
CA TYR A 142 3.46 13.50 14.16
C TYR A 142 3.82 12.81 15.47
N ILE A 143 4.55 11.68 15.39
CA ILE A 143 4.89 10.83 16.53
C ILE A 143 5.90 11.52 17.45
N SER A 144 6.93 12.20 16.91
CA SER A 144 7.94 12.90 17.70
C SER A 144 7.37 13.93 18.68
N ARG A 145 6.24 14.53 18.33
CA ARG A 145 5.50 15.47 19.17
C ARG A 145 4.55 14.78 20.17
N ARG A 146 4.47 13.44 20.14
CA ARG A 146 3.55 12.61 20.94
C ARG A 146 4.26 11.35 21.46
N PRO A 147 5.27 11.50 22.30
CA PRO A 147 6.09 10.37 22.78
C PRO A 147 5.31 9.34 23.62
N HIS A 148 4.08 9.67 24.01
CA HIS A 148 3.17 8.77 24.74
C HIS A 148 2.40 7.78 23.84
N LEU A 149 2.49 7.90 22.50
CA LEU A 149 1.79 6.99 21.59
C LEU A 149 2.38 5.57 21.67
N HIS A 150 1.61 4.65 22.22
CA HIS A 150 2.00 3.24 22.31
C HIS A 150 2.12 2.58 20.94
N GLY A 151 3.20 1.82 20.74
CA GLY A 151 3.47 1.11 19.48
C GLY A 151 3.96 2.01 18.33
N CYS A 152 4.21 3.28 18.60
CA CYS A 152 4.77 4.24 17.66
C CYS A 152 6.08 4.81 18.24
N HIS A 153 7.14 4.85 17.41
CA HIS A 153 8.43 5.40 17.82
C HIS A 153 8.97 6.37 16.77
N ALA A 154 9.47 7.50 17.25
CA ALA A 154 10.22 8.47 16.48
C ALA A 154 11.31 9.10 17.33
N HIS A 155 12.44 9.40 16.70
CA HIS A 155 13.63 9.92 17.38
C HIS A 155 13.76 11.46 17.30
N GLY A 156 12.95 12.09 16.43
CA GLY A 156 12.89 13.53 16.28
C GLY A 156 13.81 14.11 15.21
N ASP A 157 15.00 13.54 15.00
CA ASP A 157 15.93 13.88 13.92
C ASP A 157 16.12 12.77 12.89
N GLU A 158 15.32 11.72 12.97
CA GLU A 158 15.30 10.64 11.98
C GLU A 158 14.84 11.15 10.61
N LEU A 159 15.32 10.51 9.57
CA LEU A 159 14.90 10.80 8.21
C LEU A 159 14.34 9.56 7.52
N THR A 160 13.64 9.78 6.44
CA THR A 160 13.19 8.74 5.52
C THR A 160 14.02 8.80 4.24
N TYR A 161 14.70 7.71 3.95
CA TYR A 161 15.42 7.48 2.69
C TYR A 161 14.48 6.86 1.68
N VAL A 162 14.46 7.37 0.47
CA VAL A 162 13.77 6.75 -0.67
C VAL A 162 14.63 6.88 -1.93
N SER A 163 14.75 5.80 -2.69
CA SER A 163 15.58 5.76 -3.89
C SER A 163 14.83 5.19 -5.09
N LEU A 164 15.28 5.62 -6.27
CA LEU A 164 14.75 5.16 -7.56
C LEU A 164 15.76 5.46 -8.67
N GLY A 165 15.57 4.83 -9.83
CA GLY A 165 16.31 5.18 -11.05
C GLY A 165 15.69 6.41 -11.73
N GLU A 166 16.44 7.03 -12.64
CA GLU A 166 15.98 8.19 -13.41
C GLU A 166 14.74 7.91 -14.24
N GLY A 167 14.62 6.70 -14.83
CA GLY A 167 13.43 6.32 -15.58
C GLY A 167 12.16 6.26 -14.73
N ALA A 168 12.27 5.81 -13.49
CA ALA A 168 11.14 5.77 -12.55
C ALA A 168 10.67 7.17 -12.11
N CYS A 169 11.47 8.21 -12.33
CA CYS A 169 11.05 9.60 -12.10
C CYS A 169 9.96 10.06 -13.08
N SER A 170 9.63 9.28 -14.11
CA SER A 170 8.50 9.55 -14.99
C SER A 170 7.14 9.21 -14.35
N GLU A 171 7.13 8.42 -13.27
CA GLU A 171 5.91 8.06 -12.55
C GLU A 171 5.30 9.26 -11.80
N GLY A 172 3.97 9.35 -11.80
CA GLY A 172 3.24 10.43 -11.13
C GLY A 172 3.54 10.49 -9.62
N GLU A 173 3.67 9.35 -8.97
CA GLU A 173 3.94 9.19 -7.54
C GLU A 173 5.24 9.90 -7.11
N PHE A 174 6.26 9.94 -7.97
CA PHE A 174 7.48 10.68 -7.70
C PHE A 174 7.20 12.19 -7.57
N TRP A 175 6.45 12.78 -8.51
CA TRP A 175 6.13 14.22 -8.52
C TRP A 175 5.19 14.60 -7.39
N GLU A 176 4.18 13.79 -7.11
CA GLU A 176 3.26 13.96 -5.99
C GLU A 176 4.01 13.91 -4.64
N SER A 177 5.01 13.01 -4.52
CA SER A 177 5.82 12.88 -3.32
C SER A 177 6.73 14.10 -3.11
N LEU A 178 7.40 14.61 -4.16
CA LEU A 178 8.20 15.82 -4.10
C LEU A 178 7.37 17.04 -3.69
N ASN A 179 6.18 17.20 -4.29
CA ASN A 179 5.26 18.28 -3.96
C ASN A 179 4.88 18.25 -2.47
N THR A 180 4.50 17.09 -1.97
CA THR A 180 4.10 16.94 -0.57
C THR A 180 5.27 17.13 0.39
N ALA A 181 6.43 16.55 0.10
CA ALA A 181 7.61 16.68 0.94
C ALA A 181 8.10 18.13 1.03
N ALA A 182 8.17 18.83 -0.10
CA ALA A 182 8.60 20.23 -0.15
C ALA A 182 7.62 21.14 0.59
N ARG A 183 6.30 20.97 0.36
CA ARG A 183 5.25 21.75 1.01
C ARG A 183 5.21 21.57 2.53
N LEU A 184 5.44 20.35 3.02
CA LEU A 184 5.38 20.03 4.45
C LEU A 184 6.75 20.07 5.13
N HIS A 185 7.84 20.37 4.42
CA HIS A 185 9.21 20.33 4.92
C HIS A 185 9.55 19.00 5.59
N LEU A 186 9.17 17.87 4.93
CA LEU A 186 9.36 16.54 5.49
C LEU A 186 10.84 16.12 5.49
N PRO A 187 11.28 15.32 6.48
CA PRO A 187 12.66 14.87 6.58
C PRO A 187 12.92 13.70 5.61
N VAL A 188 12.98 13.97 4.31
CA VAL A 188 13.14 12.98 3.26
C VAL A 188 14.40 13.20 2.45
N LEU A 189 15.15 12.12 2.26
CA LEU A 189 16.25 12.05 1.31
C LEU A 189 15.79 11.25 0.09
N PHE A 190 15.47 11.96 -1.01
CA PHE A 190 15.24 11.35 -2.31
C PHE A 190 16.56 11.10 -3.00
N VAL A 191 16.83 9.85 -3.41
CA VAL A 191 18.05 9.48 -4.13
C VAL A 191 17.67 9.03 -5.52
N VAL A 192 18.10 9.79 -6.53
CA VAL A 192 17.95 9.42 -7.95
C VAL A 192 19.28 8.90 -8.45
N ALA A 193 19.32 7.59 -8.75
CA ALA A 193 20.49 6.93 -9.33
C ALA A 193 20.36 6.93 -10.85
N ASP A 194 21.00 7.89 -11.50
CA ASP A 194 20.93 8.12 -12.94
C ASP A 194 22.05 7.37 -13.65
N ASN A 195 21.68 6.26 -14.31
CA ASN A 195 22.59 5.45 -15.14
C ASN A 195 22.35 5.67 -16.65
N GLY A 196 21.54 6.66 -17.01
CA GLY A 196 21.26 7.06 -18.40
C GLY A 196 20.24 6.18 -19.13
N TYR A 197 19.71 5.10 -18.50
CA TYR A 197 18.83 4.15 -19.17
C TYR A 197 17.71 3.60 -18.29
N ALA A 198 16.46 3.73 -18.75
CA ALA A 198 15.32 2.95 -18.29
C ALA A 198 15.20 1.69 -19.15
N ILE A 199 15.75 0.56 -18.69
CA ILE A 199 15.93 -0.68 -19.46
C ILE A 199 16.76 -0.38 -20.73
N SER A 200 16.10 -0.23 -21.89
CA SER A 200 16.69 0.08 -23.19
C SER A 200 16.43 1.52 -23.67
N VAL A 201 15.62 2.29 -22.93
CA VAL A 201 15.23 3.65 -23.29
C VAL A 201 16.16 4.66 -22.63
N ARG A 202 16.72 5.59 -23.42
CA ARG A 202 17.63 6.62 -22.90
C ARG A 202 16.91 7.58 -21.96
N ALA A 203 17.63 8.11 -20.97
CA ALA A 203 17.09 9.12 -20.06
C ALA A 203 16.56 10.37 -20.81
N SER A 204 17.20 10.74 -21.94
CA SER A 204 16.76 11.82 -22.82
C SER A 204 15.39 11.59 -23.47
N ASP A 205 14.97 10.34 -23.59
CA ASP A 205 13.66 9.96 -24.11
C ASP A 205 12.60 9.84 -22.99
N GLN A 206 13.04 9.83 -21.75
CA GLN A 206 12.19 9.82 -20.55
C GLN A 206 11.86 11.24 -20.06
N SER A 207 12.83 12.14 -20.12
CA SER A 207 12.71 13.49 -19.53
C SER A 207 13.37 14.53 -20.41
N PRO A 208 12.81 15.75 -20.52
CA PRO A 208 13.35 16.81 -21.36
C PRO A 208 14.64 17.43 -20.83
N ALA A 209 14.99 17.18 -19.56
CA ALA A 209 16.18 17.62 -18.88
C ALA A 209 16.55 16.67 -17.73
N PRO A 210 17.78 16.70 -17.21
CA PRO A 210 18.14 15.94 -16.01
C PRO A 210 17.23 16.29 -14.82
N ILE A 211 16.87 15.30 -14.02
CA ILE A 211 15.91 15.45 -12.92
C ILE A 211 16.30 16.59 -11.96
N HIS A 212 17.59 16.71 -11.62
CA HIS A 212 18.09 17.76 -10.73
C HIS A 212 17.88 19.19 -11.28
N GLU A 213 17.70 19.35 -12.59
CA GLU A 213 17.36 20.64 -13.19
C GLU A 213 15.85 20.87 -13.19
N MET A 214 15.05 19.86 -13.49
CA MET A 214 13.59 19.94 -13.57
C MET A 214 12.95 20.30 -12.22
N VAL A 215 13.51 19.82 -11.12
CA VAL A 215 12.93 19.99 -9.77
C VAL A 215 13.33 21.31 -9.09
N ARG A 216 14.12 22.18 -9.70
CA ARG A 216 14.59 23.45 -9.11
C ARG A 216 13.45 24.40 -8.73
N GLY A 217 12.27 24.24 -9.32
CA GLY A 217 11.10 25.06 -9.02
C GLY A 217 10.38 24.70 -7.70
N PHE A 218 10.67 23.56 -7.10
CA PHE A 218 10.07 23.15 -5.83
C PHE A 218 10.67 23.94 -4.66
N ARG A 219 9.93 24.92 -4.14
CA ARG A 219 10.35 25.69 -2.97
C ARG A 219 10.43 24.79 -1.74
N GLY A 220 11.51 24.90 -0.97
CA GLY A 220 11.73 24.07 0.22
C GLY A 220 12.39 22.70 -0.08
N LEU A 221 12.74 22.42 -1.34
CA LEU A 221 13.53 21.27 -1.73
C LEU A 221 14.98 21.68 -2.00
N GLN A 222 15.93 21.11 -1.27
CA GLN A 222 17.34 21.25 -1.61
C GLN A 222 17.70 20.23 -2.70
N VAL A 223 18.48 20.65 -3.70
CA VAL A 223 18.91 19.81 -4.81
C VAL A 223 20.43 19.67 -4.77
N VAL A 224 20.92 18.43 -4.79
CA VAL A 224 22.34 18.05 -4.86
C VAL A 224 22.55 17.21 -6.10
N HIS A 225 23.54 17.57 -6.91
CA HIS A 225 24.02 16.75 -8.03
C HIS A 225 25.46 16.31 -7.78
N VAL A 226 25.77 15.04 -8.02
CA VAL A 226 27.09 14.47 -7.75
C VAL A 226 27.45 13.36 -8.74
N ASP A 227 28.76 13.19 -8.98
CA ASP A 227 29.29 11.98 -9.61
C ASP A 227 29.20 10.81 -8.60
N GLY A 228 28.17 9.96 -8.76
CA GLY A 228 27.87 8.83 -7.88
C GLY A 228 28.87 7.68 -7.95
N ARG A 229 29.82 7.73 -8.91
CA ARG A 229 30.91 6.76 -9.05
C ARG A 229 32.07 7.05 -8.08
N ASP A 230 32.15 8.28 -7.56
CA ASP A 230 33.19 8.71 -6.62
C ASP A 230 32.71 8.61 -5.18
N TYR A 231 33.10 7.54 -4.48
CA TYR A 231 32.73 7.30 -3.08
C TYR A 231 33.00 8.50 -2.16
N PHE A 232 34.16 9.15 -2.27
CA PHE A 232 34.53 10.24 -1.38
C PHE A 232 33.68 11.49 -1.61
N LYS A 233 33.32 11.79 -2.87
CA LYS A 233 32.39 12.87 -3.18
C LYS A 233 31.00 12.59 -2.68
N VAL A 234 30.49 11.35 -2.92
CA VAL A 234 29.18 10.93 -2.43
C VAL A 234 29.13 11.02 -0.91
N ARG A 235 30.14 10.51 -0.22
CA ARG A 235 30.22 10.56 1.25
C ARG A 235 30.19 11.98 1.79
N ALA A 236 30.97 12.90 1.22
CA ALA A 236 31.01 14.30 1.65
C ALA A 236 29.68 15.01 1.39
N LYS A 237 29.15 14.94 0.16
CA LYS A 237 27.89 15.58 -0.20
C LYS A 237 26.68 14.95 0.49
N GLY A 238 26.71 13.62 0.69
CA GLY A 238 25.69 12.90 1.44
C GLY A 238 25.63 13.33 2.91
N ALA A 239 26.79 13.51 3.56
CA ALA A 239 26.84 14.01 4.92
C ALA A 239 26.22 15.42 5.06
N ASP A 240 26.55 16.33 4.12
CA ASP A 240 25.97 17.66 4.08
C ASP A 240 24.43 17.62 3.89
N ALA A 241 23.96 16.80 2.94
CA ALA A 241 22.54 16.63 2.63
C ALA A 241 21.77 16.06 3.84
N ILE A 242 22.29 15.01 4.47
CA ILE A 242 21.67 14.38 5.63
C ILE A 242 21.68 15.33 6.84
N ALA A 243 22.76 16.08 7.07
CA ALA A 243 22.79 17.09 8.12
C ALA A 243 21.72 18.17 7.92
N HIS A 244 21.51 18.62 6.68
CA HIS A 244 20.44 19.57 6.33
C HIS A 244 19.04 19.03 6.72
N ILE A 245 18.77 17.76 6.41
CA ILE A 245 17.49 17.14 6.75
C ILE A 245 17.32 17.03 8.28
N ARG A 246 18.38 16.59 8.99
CA ARG A 246 18.31 16.36 10.45
C ARG A 246 18.07 17.64 11.26
N ILE A 247 18.50 18.79 10.78
CA ILE A 247 18.19 20.07 11.43
C ILE A 247 16.79 20.61 11.09
N GLY A 248 15.97 19.83 10.34
CA GLY A 248 14.62 20.21 9.95
C GLY A 248 14.53 21.24 8.83
N ALA A 249 15.58 21.40 8.02
CA ALA A 249 15.61 22.38 6.94
C ALA A 249 14.82 21.96 5.68
N GLY A 250 14.28 20.74 5.66
CA GLY A 250 13.41 20.21 4.61
C GLY A 250 14.02 19.05 3.82
N PRO A 251 13.31 18.57 2.80
CA PRO A 251 13.76 17.43 1.99
C PRO A 251 14.93 17.78 1.08
N VAL A 252 15.70 16.75 0.72
CA VAL A 252 16.80 16.84 -0.24
C VAL A 252 16.55 15.87 -1.38
N LEU A 253 16.71 16.33 -2.63
CA LEU A 253 16.87 15.46 -3.79
C LEU A 253 18.36 15.33 -4.11
N PHE A 254 18.87 14.13 -3.98
CA PHE A 254 20.26 13.74 -4.25
C PHE A 254 20.33 13.00 -5.58
N HIS A 255 20.66 13.71 -6.65
CA HIS A 255 20.80 13.14 -7.99
C HIS A 255 22.25 12.72 -8.20
N ALA A 256 22.46 11.44 -8.43
CA ALA A 256 23.79 10.85 -8.60
C ALA A 256 23.91 10.20 -9.99
N THR A 257 24.90 10.65 -10.78
CA THR A 257 25.28 9.95 -12.02
C THR A 257 26.04 8.69 -11.66
N VAL A 258 25.55 7.54 -12.09
CA VAL A 258 26.13 6.22 -11.84
C VAL A 258 26.35 5.47 -13.14
N THR A 259 26.92 4.25 -13.08
CA THR A 259 27.07 3.35 -14.23
C THR A 259 26.17 2.13 -14.06
N ARG A 260 25.89 1.45 -15.19
CA ARG A 260 25.20 0.15 -15.20
C ARG A 260 25.98 -0.80 -16.11
N PRO A 261 27.10 -1.36 -15.62
CA PRO A 261 27.98 -2.20 -16.44
C PRO A 261 27.35 -3.53 -16.86
N TYR A 262 26.36 -4.02 -16.09
CA TYR A 262 25.60 -5.22 -16.42
C TYR A 262 24.27 -4.88 -17.09
N ALA A 263 23.64 -5.87 -17.75
CA ALA A 263 22.32 -5.72 -18.33
C ALA A 263 21.29 -5.29 -17.26
N HIS A 264 20.15 -4.74 -17.69
CA HIS A 264 19.10 -4.27 -16.77
C HIS A 264 18.70 -5.35 -15.77
N SER A 265 18.45 -6.54 -16.26
CA SER A 265 18.15 -7.74 -15.47
C SER A 265 18.62 -8.97 -16.24
N LEU A 266 18.45 -10.13 -15.64
CA LEU A 266 18.85 -11.40 -16.19
C LEU A 266 18.23 -11.77 -17.57
N SER A 267 17.03 -11.28 -17.84
CA SER A 267 16.33 -11.49 -19.13
C SER A 267 16.71 -10.47 -20.22
N ASP A 268 17.56 -9.51 -19.87
CA ASP A 268 17.99 -8.43 -20.76
C ASP A 268 19.37 -8.68 -21.38
N ASP A 269 19.57 -8.18 -22.59
CA ASP A 269 20.88 -8.17 -23.30
C ASP A 269 21.18 -6.77 -23.80
N GLN A 270 21.91 -6.01 -23.02
CA GLN A 270 22.25 -4.62 -23.33
C GLN A 270 23.05 -4.42 -24.59
N LYS A 271 23.74 -5.44 -25.11
CA LYS A 271 24.48 -5.39 -26.39
C LYS A 271 23.55 -5.21 -27.59
N LYS A 272 22.25 -5.44 -27.43
CA LYS A 272 21.27 -5.27 -28.50
C LYS A 272 20.82 -3.81 -28.67
N TYR A 273 21.08 -2.94 -27.69
CA TYR A 273 20.60 -1.55 -27.74
C TYR A 273 21.62 -0.50 -27.28
N ARG A 274 22.81 -0.95 -26.78
CA ARG A 274 23.89 -0.05 -26.39
C ARG A 274 25.09 -0.26 -27.32
N PRO A 275 25.70 0.83 -27.86
CA PRO A 275 26.90 0.77 -28.61
C PRO A 275 28.07 0.19 -27.80
N ALA A 276 29.03 -0.44 -28.49
CA ALA A 276 30.16 -1.10 -27.82
C ALA A 276 31.09 -0.10 -27.12
N ASP A 277 31.29 1.07 -27.71
CA ASP A 277 32.11 2.16 -27.16
C ASP A 277 31.52 2.73 -25.89
N GLU A 278 30.18 2.79 -25.77
CA GLU A 278 29.49 3.19 -24.55
C GLU A 278 29.68 2.16 -23.43
N LEU A 279 29.60 0.88 -23.74
CA LEU A 279 29.83 -0.18 -22.77
C LEU A 279 31.30 -0.20 -22.29
N GLU A 280 32.24 0.05 -23.18
CA GLU A 280 33.67 0.18 -22.86
C GLU A 280 33.94 1.42 -21.97
N ASP A 281 33.30 2.55 -22.24
CA ASP A 281 33.36 3.75 -21.39
C ASP A 281 32.88 3.47 -19.98
N GLU A 282 31.72 2.77 -19.83
CA GLU A 282 31.22 2.40 -18.51
C GLU A 282 32.16 1.47 -17.74
N GLU A 283 32.79 0.52 -18.41
CA GLU A 283 33.77 -0.38 -17.79
C GLU A 283 34.99 0.40 -17.28
N GLN A 284 35.47 1.40 -18.04
CA GLN A 284 36.56 2.27 -17.61
C GLN A 284 36.21 3.14 -16.41
N HIS A 285 34.92 3.43 -16.23
CA HIS A 285 34.35 4.24 -15.14
C HIS A 285 33.74 3.41 -14.01
N ASP A 286 34.09 2.11 -13.90
CA ASP A 286 33.62 1.25 -12.82
C ASP A 286 33.95 1.87 -11.44
N PRO A 287 32.96 2.07 -10.56
CA PRO A 287 33.16 2.73 -9.26
C PRO A 287 34.10 1.95 -8.34
N ILE A 288 34.16 0.62 -8.42
CA ILE A 288 35.03 -0.22 -7.59
C ILE A 288 36.50 0.02 -8.00
N GLU A 289 36.79 0.07 -9.29
CA GLU A 289 38.15 0.32 -9.79
C GLU A 289 38.59 1.76 -9.52
N LEU A 290 37.67 2.73 -9.64
CA LEU A 290 37.96 4.11 -9.28
C LEU A 290 38.27 4.23 -7.78
N TRP A 291 37.54 3.54 -6.96
CA TRP A 291 37.72 3.56 -5.50
C TRP A 291 39.01 2.88 -5.06
N ALA A 292 39.36 1.71 -5.62
CA ALA A 292 40.64 1.05 -5.38
C ALA A 292 41.83 1.97 -5.69
N ARG A 293 41.79 2.64 -6.87
CA ARG A 293 42.83 3.63 -7.26
C ARG A 293 42.89 4.81 -6.27
N GLN A 294 41.74 5.27 -5.75
CA GLN A 294 41.72 6.35 -4.76
C GLN A 294 42.32 5.91 -3.41
N LEU A 295 42.02 4.70 -2.93
CA LEU A 295 42.59 4.15 -1.68
C LEU A 295 44.09 3.97 -1.77
N ILE A 296 44.59 3.48 -2.90
CA ILE A 296 46.05 3.32 -3.16
C ILE A 296 46.73 4.71 -3.18
N ARG A 297 46.20 5.67 -3.92
CA ARG A 297 46.75 7.04 -3.98
C ARG A 297 46.78 7.75 -2.61
N ARG A 298 45.87 7.42 -1.73
CA ARG A 298 45.78 7.95 -0.34
C ARG A 298 46.67 7.17 0.64
N GLY A 299 47.34 6.11 0.19
CA GLY A 299 48.19 5.28 1.03
C GLY A 299 47.46 4.39 2.01
N ALA A 300 46.17 4.18 1.80
CA ALA A 300 45.31 3.31 2.66
C ALA A 300 45.49 1.83 2.32
N LEU A 301 45.78 1.50 1.05
CA LEU A 301 46.02 0.13 0.55
C LEU A 301 47.19 0.11 -0.40
N HIS A 302 47.85 -1.04 -0.51
CA HIS A 302 48.72 -1.43 -1.63
C HIS A 302 47.93 -2.29 -2.62
N ARG A 303 48.49 -2.54 -3.81
CA ARG A 303 47.82 -3.35 -4.84
C ARG A 303 47.53 -4.76 -4.34
N ASP A 304 48.52 -5.37 -3.69
CA ASP A 304 48.37 -6.71 -3.11
C ASP A 304 47.28 -6.79 -2.04
N ASP A 305 46.98 -5.69 -1.33
CA ASP A 305 45.86 -5.62 -0.37
C ASP A 305 44.51 -5.62 -1.10
N VAL A 306 44.41 -4.93 -2.22
CA VAL A 306 43.19 -4.95 -3.04
C VAL A 306 42.90 -6.35 -3.54
N ASP A 307 43.91 -7.03 -4.09
CA ASP A 307 43.76 -8.40 -4.60
C ASP A 307 43.39 -9.38 -3.47
N ARG A 308 44.04 -9.27 -2.32
CA ARG A 308 43.72 -10.06 -1.11
C ARG A 308 42.30 -9.84 -0.65
N ILE A 309 41.79 -8.60 -0.59
CA ILE A 309 40.43 -8.30 -0.18
C ILE A 309 39.40 -8.88 -1.18
N ARG A 310 39.72 -8.84 -2.49
CA ARG A 310 38.87 -9.50 -3.51
C ARG A 310 38.75 -11.00 -3.28
N ASP A 311 39.85 -11.67 -3.03
CA ASP A 311 39.88 -13.12 -2.82
C ASP A 311 39.10 -13.49 -1.53
N GLU A 312 39.33 -12.74 -0.46
CA GLU A 312 38.62 -12.94 0.82
C GLU A 312 37.08 -12.76 0.66
N THR A 313 36.64 -11.68 0.00
CA THR A 313 35.21 -11.38 -0.19
C THR A 313 34.56 -12.35 -1.18
N PHE A 314 35.27 -12.81 -2.18
CA PHE A 314 34.80 -13.87 -3.06
C PHE A 314 34.57 -15.19 -2.31
N ALA A 315 35.53 -15.57 -1.44
CA ALA A 315 35.40 -16.76 -0.61
C ALA A 315 34.23 -16.65 0.38
N GLU A 316 34.01 -15.45 0.98
CA GLU A 316 32.91 -15.18 1.88
C GLU A 316 31.53 -15.36 1.18
N VAL A 317 31.34 -14.75 0.01
CA VAL A 317 30.10 -14.87 -0.77
C VAL A 317 29.87 -16.32 -1.23
N ARG A 318 30.94 -17.03 -1.60
CA ARG A 318 30.85 -18.44 -1.95
C ARG A 318 30.37 -19.29 -0.76
N ALA A 319 30.94 -19.06 0.44
CA ALA A 319 30.50 -19.75 1.65
C ALA A 319 29.03 -19.46 2.00
N ALA A 320 28.61 -18.19 1.88
CA ALA A 320 27.21 -17.81 2.07
C ALA A 320 26.27 -18.51 1.07
N ALA A 321 26.72 -18.70 -0.18
CA ALA A 321 25.93 -19.41 -1.19
C ALA A 321 25.75 -20.90 -0.87
N GLU A 322 26.75 -21.56 -0.31
CA GLU A 322 26.61 -22.98 0.11
C GLU A 322 25.59 -23.10 1.25
N VAL A 323 25.57 -22.16 2.20
CA VAL A 323 24.55 -22.12 3.26
C VAL A 323 23.16 -21.94 2.65
N ALA A 324 22.97 -20.97 1.77
CA ALA A 324 21.67 -20.70 1.16
C ALA A 324 21.15 -21.87 0.30
N LEU A 325 22.05 -22.53 -0.44
CA LEU A 325 21.70 -23.71 -1.26
C LEU A 325 21.32 -24.93 -0.41
N GLY A 326 21.84 -25.02 0.83
CA GLY A 326 21.52 -26.09 1.79
C GLY A 326 20.22 -25.84 2.58
N SER A 327 19.65 -24.64 2.51
CA SER A 327 18.45 -24.27 3.26
C SER A 327 17.16 -24.91 2.69
N PRO A 328 16.16 -25.19 3.53
CA PRO A 328 14.92 -25.83 3.10
C PRO A 328 14.11 -24.94 2.17
N ARG A 329 13.29 -25.57 1.35
CA ARG A 329 12.27 -24.88 0.53
C ARG A 329 11.03 -24.59 1.39
N PRO A 330 10.28 -23.50 1.08
CA PRO A 330 9.02 -23.24 1.75
C PRO A 330 8.02 -24.39 1.57
N ASP A 331 7.21 -24.66 2.61
CA ASP A 331 6.07 -25.56 2.48
C ASP A 331 5.04 -24.93 1.52
N PRO A 332 4.61 -25.60 0.45
CA PRO A 332 3.61 -25.07 -0.47
C PRO A 332 2.31 -24.62 0.21
N ARG A 333 1.94 -25.24 1.34
CA ARG A 333 0.73 -24.87 2.10
C ARG A 333 0.83 -23.47 2.72
N SER A 334 2.05 -22.98 2.97
CA SER A 334 2.28 -21.63 3.53
C SER A 334 1.96 -20.50 2.55
N VAL A 335 1.57 -20.78 1.31
CA VAL A 335 1.17 -19.77 0.33
C VAL A 335 -0.04 -18.95 0.79
N LEU A 336 -0.90 -19.52 1.63
CA LEU A 336 -2.07 -18.84 2.20
C LEU A 336 -1.77 -18.08 3.50
N ASP A 337 -0.58 -18.26 4.08
CA ASP A 337 -0.20 -17.57 5.30
C ASP A 337 0.08 -16.09 4.99
N HIS A 338 -0.28 -15.23 5.93
CA HIS A 338 -0.01 -13.79 5.85
C HIS A 338 -0.69 -13.04 4.69
N VAL A 339 -1.75 -13.60 4.07
CA VAL A 339 -2.53 -12.88 3.06
C VAL A 339 -3.28 -11.72 3.72
N VAL A 340 -4.04 -12.01 4.75
CA VAL A 340 -4.79 -11.05 5.56
C VAL A 340 -5.05 -11.64 6.94
N ALA A 341 -5.10 -10.79 7.96
CA ALA A 341 -5.48 -11.20 9.32
C ALA A 341 -6.79 -10.49 9.69
N VAL A 342 -7.89 -11.21 9.52
CA VAL A 342 -9.20 -10.72 9.99
C VAL A 342 -9.21 -10.82 11.51
N PRO A 343 -9.51 -9.71 12.24
CA PRO A 343 -9.65 -9.78 13.68
C PRO A 343 -10.78 -10.75 14.07
N ASP A 344 -10.46 -11.66 14.97
CA ASP A 344 -11.43 -12.62 15.50
C ASP A 344 -12.19 -11.97 16.66
N PHE A 345 -13.41 -11.53 16.40
CA PHE A 345 -14.36 -11.06 17.40
C PHE A 345 -15.57 -11.99 17.40
N GLU A 346 -16.07 -12.31 18.58
CA GLU A 346 -17.39 -12.93 18.68
C GLU A 346 -18.44 -11.99 18.08
N ASP A 347 -19.39 -12.55 17.34
CA ASP A 347 -20.55 -11.77 16.86
C ASP A 347 -21.36 -11.34 18.09
N PRO A 348 -21.47 -10.05 18.38
CA PRO A 348 -22.17 -9.57 19.57
C PRO A 348 -23.69 -9.72 19.44
N GLY A 349 -24.18 -10.19 18.30
CA GLY A 349 -25.62 -10.19 17.99
C GLY A 349 -26.20 -8.78 17.84
N GLU A 350 -27.51 -8.66 18.02
CA GLU A 350 -28.18 -7.36 17.99
C GLU A 350 -27.70 -6.48 19.18
N PRO A 351 -27.41 -5.20 18.95
CA PRO A 351 -26.98 -4.33 20.03
C PRO A 351 -28.09 -4.14 21.06
N VAL A 352 -27.73 -4.18 22.32
CA VAL A 352 -28.66 -3.80 23.38
C VAL A 352 -28.97 -2.31 23.21
N VAL A 353 -30.23 -2.01 22.87
CA VAL A 353 -30.67 -0.62 22.75
C VAL A 353 -30.75 -0.02 24.16
N VAL A 354 -29.88 0.94 24.44
CA VAL A 354 -29.91 1.70 25.68
C VAL A 354 -31.19 2.56 25.66
N PRO A 355 -31.98 2.59 26.74
CA PRO A 355 -33.12 3.53 26.83
C PRO A 355 -32.61 4.95 26.51
N ASP A 356 -33.37 5.67 25.68
CA ASP A 356 -33.03 7.03 25.21
C ASP A 356 -31.80 7.14 24.28
N ALA A 357 -31.31 6.02 23.71
CA ALA A 357 -30.30 6.08 22.69
C ALA A 357 -30.71 6.95 21.50
N GLU A 358 -29.87 7.89 21.11
CA GLU A 358 -30.17 8.78 20.01
C GLU A 358 -30.26 8.01 18.69
N VAL A 359 -31.33 8.25 17.94
CA VAL A 359 -31.56 7.64 16.62
C VAL A 359 -30.95 8.51 15.55
N VAL A 360 -29.94 7.96 14.87
CA VAL A 360 -29.11 8.68 13.92
C VAL A 360 -29.28 8.13 12.50
N THR A 361 -28.97 8.96 11.50
CA THR A 361 -28.88 8.54 10.10
C THR A 361 -27.59 7.78 9.85
N PHE A 362 -27.48 7.12 8.68
CA PHE A 362 -26.28 6.40 8.25
C PHE A 362 -25.02 7.27 8.26
N GLY A 363 -25.08 8.47 7.66
CA GLY A 363 -23.96 9.41 7.66
C GLY A 363 -23.58 9.92 9.05
N GLU A 364 -24.59 10.19 9.90
CA GLU A 364 -24.36 10.60 11.28
C GLU A 364 -23.72 9.49 12.12
N ALA A 365 -24.11 8.22 11.90
CA ALA A 365 -23.49 7.08 12.59
C ALA A 365 -21.99 6.97 12.25
N ILE A 366 -21.60 7.15 10.99
CA ILE A 366 -20.19 7.17 10.56
C ILE A 366 -19.47 8.35 11.20
N ARG A 367 -20.02 9.57 11.12
CA ARG A 367 -19.44 10.78 11.70
C ARG A 367 -19.16 10.63 13.20
N ARG A 368 -20.12 10.12 13.95
CA ARG A 368 -19.97 9.87 15.39
C ARG A 368 -18.93 8.81 15.68
N THR A 369 -18.93 7.72 14.92
CA THR A 369 -17.94 6.66 15.09
C THR A 369 -16.53 7.18 14.83
N LEU A 370 -16.31 8.02 13.81
CA LEU A 370 -15.02 8.68 13.58
C LEU A 370 -14.63 9.52 14.79
N HIS A 371 -15.55 10.34 15.31
CA HIS A 371 -15.30 11.19 16.48
C HIS A 371 -14.95 10.35 17.72
N GLU A 372 -15.72 9.30 18.00
CA GLU A 372 -15.48 8.37 19.12
C GLU A 372 -14.12 7.67 19.01
N GLN A 373 -13.81 7.12 17.84
CA GLN A 373 -12.57 6.38 17.63
C GLN A 373 -11.34 7.31 17.69
N MET A 374 -11.45 8.53 17.16
CA MET A 374 -10.40 9.54 17.30
C MET A 374 -10.22 10.00 18.75
N ALA A 375 -11.28 10.05 19.56
CA ALA A 375 -11.17 10.38 20.97
C ALA A 375 -10.46 9.28 21.78
N ILE A 376 -10.64 8.02 21.40
CA ILE A 376 -10.05 6.85 22.08
C ILE A 376 -8.60 6.60 21.65
N ASP A 377 -8.29 6.77 20.36
CA ASP A 377 -6.97 6.42 19.80
C ASP A 377 -6.37 7.61 19.03
N GLU A 378 -5.35 8.23 19.62
CA GLU A 378 -4.64 9.35 19.00
C GLU A 378 -3.82 8.97 17.75
N ARG A 379 -3.65 7.67 17.47
CA ARG A 379 -3.00 7.19 16.24
C ARG A 379 -3.88 7.38 15.01
N ILE A 380 -5.20 7.56 15.19
CA ILE A 380 -6.13 7.77 14.07
C ILE A 380 -5.97 9.19 13.53
N ARG A 381 -5.71 9.27 12.22
CA ARG A 381 -5.63 10.52 11.45
C ARG A 381 -6.58 10.43 10.27
N VAL A 382 -7.50 11.37 10.13
CA VAL A 382 -8.48 11.44 9.03
C VAL A 382 -8.01 12.48 8.02
N PHE A 383 -7.88 12.09 6.76
CA PHE A 383 -7.43 13.00 5.71
C PHE A 383 -7.91 12.57 4.32
N GLY A 384 -7.91 13.51 3.41
CA GLY A 384 -8.34 13.35 2.02
C GLY A 384 -8.31 14.69 1.33
N GLU A 385 -8.85 14.76 0.12
CA GLU A 385 -8.87 16.00 -0.66
C GLU A 385 -9.64 17.11 0.06
N ASP A 386 -10.83 16.81 0.58
CA ASP A 386 -11.72 17.78 1.23
C ASP A 386 -12.45 17.09 2.41
N VAL A 387 -11.78 17.02 3.54
CA VAL A 387 -12.31 16.39 4.78
C VAL A 387 -12.28 17.31 6.00
N ALA A 388 -11.46 18.37 5.98
CA ALA A 388 -11.37 19.35 7.05
C ALA A 388 -12.60 20.27 7.08
N ASP A 389 -12.85 20.90 8.22
CA ASP A 389 -13.95 21.85 8.34
C ASP A 389 -13.69 23.13 7.53
N ALA A 390 -12.50 23.70 7.65
CA ALA A 390 -12.08 24.91 6.93
C ALA A 390 -10.56 25.05 6.92
N ASP A 391 -10.07 26.10 6.25
CA ASP A 391 -8.69 26.53 6.42
C ASP A 391 -8.46 26.90 7.90
N PRO A 392 -7.34 26.46 8.50
CA PRO A 392 -7.07 26.72 9.92
C PRO A 392 -7.08 28.21 10.30
N THR A 393 -6.78 29.12 9.37
CA THR A 393 -6.73 30.57 9.64
C THR A 393 -8.09 31.20 9.81
N VAL A 394 -9.14 30.58 9.27
CA VAL A 394 -10.54 31.07 9.34
C VAL A 394 -11.48 30.12 10.07
N LEU A 395 -10.95 29.05 10.64
CA LEU A 395 -11.75 27.98 11.25
C LEU A 395 -12.72 28.51 12.33
N ASP A 396 -12.31 29.49 13.11
CA ASP A 396 -13.13 30.07 14.18
C ASP A 396 -14.17 31.07 13.66
N GLU A 397 -14.06 31.52 12.41
CA GLU A 397 -14.94 32.51 11.80
C GLU A 397 -16.08 31.89 10.98
N VAL A 398 -15.97 30.59 10.63
CA VAL A 398 -16.92 29.89 9.74
C VAL A 398 -17.53 28.65 10.41
N ALA A 399 -18.67 28.21 9.93
CA ALA A 399 -19.31 27.00 10.44
C ALA A 399 -18.50 25.71 10.18
N GLY A 400 -17.77 25.69 9.08
CA GLY A 400 -17.07 24.52 8.60
C GLY A 400 -17.92 23.64 7.66
N LYS A 401 -17.24 22.76 6.90
CA LYS A 401 -17.89 21.89 5.89
C LYS A 401 -17.82 20.41 6.27
N GLY A 402 -16.62 19.91 6.59
CA GLY A 402 -16.40 18.48 6.93
C GLY A 402 -16.62 17.54 5.75
N GLY A 403 -15.96 17.84 4.62
CA GLY A 403 -16.05 17.02 3.40
C GLY A 403 -17.26 17.31 2.52
N VAL A 404 -17.34 16.68 1.35
CA VAL A 404 -18.39 16.88 0.34
C VAL A 404 -19.78 16.56 0.91
N PHE A 405 -19.89 15.53 1.72
CA PHE A 405 -21.16 15.07 2.31
C PHE A 405 -21.34 15.47 3.78
N GLY A 406 -20.37 16.14 4.38
CA GLY A 406 -20.41 16.56 5.79
C GLY A 406 -20.12 15.42 6.78
N ILE A 407 -19.58 14.30 6.33
CA ILE A 407 -19.34 13.11 7.16
C ILE A 407 -18.19 13.31 8.16
N THR A 408 -17.27 14.22 7.89
CA THR A 408 -16.14 14.56 8.77
C THR A 408 -16.32 15.91 9.49
N PHE A 409 -17.53 16.50 9.42
CA PHE A 409 -17.84 17.78 10.06
C PHE A 409 -17.53 17.76 11.56
N GLY A 410 -16.81 18.77 12.03
CA GLY A 410 -16.42 18.96 13.43
C GLY A 410 -15.18 18.19 13.88
N LEU A 411 -14.62 17.28 13.07
CA LEU A 411 -13.43 16.52 13.46
C LEU A 411 -12.17 17.40 13.57
N GLN A 412 -11.98 18.34 12.63
CA GLN A 412 -10.86 19.27 12.70
C GLN A 412 -10.96 20.18 13.92
N ARG A 413 -12.14 20.66 14.25
CA ARG A 413 -12.37 21.49 15.45
C ARG A 413 -12.09 20.71 16.74
N ALA A 414 -12.53 19.44 16.81
CA ALA A 414 -12.39 18.62 18.01
C ALA A 414 -10.96 18.14 18.23
N PHE A 415 -10.24 17.78 17.16
CA PHE A 415 -8.97 17.06 17.26
C PHE A 415 -7.77 17.82 16.66
N GLY A 416 -8.01 18.95 16.03
CA GLY A 416 -6.99 19.81 15.43
C GLY A 416 -6.53 19.34 14.04
N GLN A 417 -5.87 20.27 13.32
CA GLN A 417 -5.34 20.09 11.97
C GLN A 417 -4.34 18.92 11.86
N ALA A 418 -3.61 18.59 12.92
CA ALA A 418 -2.69 17.46 12.89
C ALA A 418 -3.38 16.10 12.76
N ARG A 419 -4.68 16.03 13.05
CA ARG A 419 -5.46 14.78 13.06
C ARG A 419 -6.58 14.73 12.03
N CYS A 420 -7.10 15.89 11.60
CA CYS A 420 -8.08 15.98 10.51
C CYS A 420 -7.64 17.12 9.56
N PHE A 421 -7.28 16.78 8.31
CA PHE A 421 -6.67 17.72 7.39
C PHE A 421 -6.88 17.38 5.92
N ASN A 422 -6.88 18.42 5.08
CA ASN A 422 -6.93 18.29 3.63
C ASN A 422 -5.56 17.99 3.03
N THR A 423 -5.57 17.27 1.91
CA THR A 423 -4.38 16.94 1.10
C THR A 423 -4.43 17.65 -0.26
N PRO A 424 -3.35 17.64 -1.03
CA PRO A 424 -3.46 17.88 -2.47
C PRO A 424 -4.45 16.91 -3.12
N LEU A 425 -5.06 17.33 -4.24
CA LEU A 425 -5.91 16.50 -5.09
C LEU A 425 -5.01 15.53 -5.85
N ALA A 426 -4.81 14.35 -5.27
CA ALA A 426 -3.96 13.29 -5.78
C ALA A 426 -4.27 11.99 -5.02
N GLU A 427 -5.11 11.12 -5.58
CA GLU A 427 -5.62 9.95 -4.86
C GLU A 427 -4.53 8.91 -4.59
N ALA A 428 -3.54 8.78 -5.49
CA ALA A 428 -2.36 7.95 -5.24
C ALA A 428 -1.61 8.44 -3.98
N ASN A 429 -1.39 9.76 -3.86
CA ASN A 429 -0.76 10.37 -2.68
C ASN A 429 -1.59 10.15 -1.41
N ILE A 430 -2.91 10.32 -1.48
CA ILE A 430 -3.80 10.12 -0.33
C ILE A 430 -3.61 8.71 0.23
N VAL A 431 -3.72 7.68 -0.61
CA VAL A 431 -3.59 6.29 -0.18
C VAL A 431 -2.15 5.94 0.20
N GLY A 432 -1.16 6.27 -0.63
CA GLY A 432 0.24 5.95 -0.39
C GLY A 432 0.81 6.57 0.89
N ARG A 433 0.43 7.83 1.21
CA ARG A 433 0.74 8.45 2.51
C ARG A 433 0.13 7.66 3.67
N GLY A 434 -1.12 7.18 3.48
CA GLY A 434 -1.77 6.30 4.44
C GLY A 434 -0.96 5.03 4.69
N VAL A 435 -0.46 4.37 3.64
CA VAL A 435 0.40 3.19 3.77
C VAL A 435 1.64 3.52 4.61
N GLY A 436 2.33 4.60 4.29
CA GLY A 436 3.53 5.01 5.04
C GLY A 436 3.25 5.31 6.52
N MET A 437 2.15 5.98 6.83
CA MET A 437 1.72 6.23 8.22
C MET A 437 1.39 4.92 8.94
N ALA A 438 0.73 3.98 8.27
CA ALA A 438 0.37 2.68 8.82
C ALA A 438 1.62 1.84 9.16
N LEU A 439 2.63 1.82 8.29
CA LEU A 439 3.92 1.16 8.54
C LEU A 439 4.63 1.69 9.80
N ARG A 440 4.35 2.94 10.21
CA ARG A 440 4.88 3.58 11.42
C ARG A 440 4.03 3.33 12.67
N GLY A 441 2.97 2.52 12.57
CA GLY A 441 2.08 2.18 13.68
C GLY A 441 0.92 3.16 13.91
N LEU A 442 0.76 4.18 13.07
CA LEU A 442 -0.44 5.02 13.05
C LEU A 442 -1.62 4.25 12.44
N LYS A 443 -2.81 4.77 12.61
CA LYS A 443 -4.06 4.25 12.04
C LYS A 443 -4.70 5.30 11.12
N PRO A 444 -4.17 5.48 9.91
CA PRO A 444 -4.69 6.43 8.95
C PRO A 444 -6.08 6.04 8.47
N CYS A 445 -6.93 7.05 8.30
CA CYS A 445 -8.24 6.98 7.68
C CYS A 445 -8.26 7.94 6.51
N ALA A 446 -7.96 7.41 5.33
CA ALA A 446 -7.96 8.17 4.09
C ALA A 446 -9.37 8.22 3.51
N GLU A 447 -9.77 9.34 2.93
CA GLU A 447 -11.05 9.47 2.21
C GLU A 447 -10.79 9.73 0.73
N ILE A 448 -11.48 8.97 -0.12
CA ILE A 448 -11.69 9.25 -1.53
C ILE A 448 -13.16 9.62 -1.71
N GLN A 449 -13.43 10.80 -2.24
CA GLN A 449 -14.75 11.42 -2.23
C GLN A 449 -15.81 10.68 -3.01
N PHE A 450 -15.43 10.01 -4.12
CA PHE A 450 -16.28 9.21 -4.97
C PHE A 450 -15.53 7.98 -5.47
N PHE A 451 -16.21 6.86 -5.56
CA PHE A 451 -15.63 5.63 -6.08
C PHE A 451 -15.08 5.81 -7.50
N ASP A 452 -15.73 6.62 -8.31
CA ASP A 452 -15.32 6.93 -9.69
C ASP A 452 -13.94 7.60 -9.77
N TYR A 453 -13.39 8.12 -8.66
CA TYR A 453 -12.08 8.78 -8.58
C TYR A 453 -10.99 7.91 -7.96
N ILE A 454 -11.28 6.65 -7.62
CA ILE A 454 -10.31 5.76 -6.94
C ILE A 454 -9.16 5.31 -7.86
N TRP A 455 -9.30 5.42 -9.17
CA TRP A 455 -8.41 4.82 -10.15
C TRP A 455 -6.94 5.25 -10.05
N PRO A 456 -6.59 6.52 -9.81
CA PRO A 456 -5.19 6.90 -9.59
C PRO A 456 -4.55 6.21 -8.39
N ALA A 457 -5.34 5.80 -7.39
CA ALA A 457 -4.86 5.11 -6.19
C ALA A 457 -4.69 3.59 -6.35
N MET A 458 -5.04 3.00 -7.50
CA MET A 458 -5.03 1.55 -7.71
C MET A 458 -3.68 0.91 -7.39
N GLN A 459 -2.57 1.50 -7.85
CA GLN A 459 -1.24 0.96 -7.58
C GLN A 459 -0.94 0.94 -6.08
N GLN A 460 -1.27 2.00 -5.36
CA GLN A 460 -1.06 2.10 -3.93
C GLN A 460 -1.94 1.11 -3.12
N LEU A 461 -3.18 0.89 -3.56
CA LEU A 461 -4.06 -0.10 -2.95
C LEU A 461 -3.60 -1.53 -3.23
N THR A 462 -3.32 -1.86 -4.51
CA THR A 462 -3.11 -3.25 -4.95
C THR A 462 -1.67 -3.72 -4.75
N GLN A 463 -0.67 -2.84 -4.91
CA GLN A 463 0.74 -3.22 -4.87
C GLN A 463 1.41 -2.85 -3.55
N GLU A 464 1.02 -1.74 -2.92
CA GLU A 464 1.60 -1.33 -1.65
C GLU A 464 0.79 -1.83 -0.45
N ALA A 465 -0.47 -1.42 -0.31
CA ALA A 465 -1.28 -1.77 0.85
C ALA A 465 -1.57 -3.28 0.94
N ALA A 466 -2.17 -3.86 -0.11
CA ALA A 466 -2.63 -5.24 -0.12
C ALA A 466 -1.52 -6.28 0.06
N THR A 467 -0.35 -6.05 -0.52
CA THR A 467 0.74 -7.04 -0.53
C THR A 467 1.69 -6.92 0.66
N THR A 468 1.64 -5.83 1.42
CA THR A 468 2.61 -5.52 2.50
C THR A 468 2.83 -6.68 3.46
N ARG A 469 1.75 -7.26 3.99
CA ARG A 469 1.84 -8.38 4.92
C ARG A 469 2.41 -9.63 4.27
N TRP A 470 1.90 -10.01 3.11
CA TRP A 470 2.30 -11.24 2.43
C TRP A 470 3.75 -11.20 1.95
N ARG A 471 4.15 -10.12 1.26
CA ARG A 471 5.50 -9.97 0.72
C ARG A 471 6.59 -9.84 1.78
N SER A 472 6.22 -9.45 3.01
CA SER A 472 7.12 -9.32 4.15
C SER A 472 7.05 -10.49 5.14
N ASN A 473 6.41 -11.60 4.77
CA ASN A 473 6.20 -12.76 5.65
C ASN A 473 5.59 -12.35 7.03
N GLY A 474 4.67 -11.38 7.01
CA GLY A 474 3.98 -10.90 8.20
C GLY A 474 4.75 -9.90 9.06
N SER A 475 6.00 -9.55 8.73
CA SER A 475 6.82 -8.61 9.52
C SER A 475 6.34 -7.17 9.45
N PHE A 476 5.68 -6.78 8.36
CA PHE A 476 5.01 -5.49 8.21
C PHE A 476 3.50 -5.67 8.06
N THR A 477 2.75 -4.70 8.57
CA THR A 477 1.28 -4.64 8.48
C THR A 477 0.84 -3.26 8.03
N CYS A 478 -0.39 -3.16 7.50
CA CYS A 478 -0.91 -1.90 6.96
C CYS A 478 -2.31 -1.59 7.53
N PRO A 479 -2.43 -1.14 8.80
CA PRO A 479 -3.72 -0.76 9.42
C PRO A 479 -4.27 0.54 8.83
N LEU A 480 -4.64 0.52 7.55
CA LEU A 480 -5.16 1.64 6.77
C LEU A 480 -6.66 1.44 6.52
N VAL A 481 -7.48 2.42 6.86
CA VAL A 481 -8.88 2.49 6.44
C VAL A 481 -9.00 3.48 5.28
N VAL A 482 -9.51 3.02 4.14
CA VAL A 482 -9.83 3.88 2.99
C VAL A 482 -11.35 3.96 2.87
N ARG A 483 -11.92 5.10 3.22
CA ARG A 483 -13.35 5.38 3.11
C ARG A 483 -13.65 5.91 1.71
N VAL A 484 -14.68 5.37 1.09
CA VAL A 484 -15.07 5.74 -0.27
C VAL A 484 -16.58 5.85 -0.38
N ALA A 485 -17.07 7.01 -0.81
CA ALA A 485 -18.48 7.17 -1.16
C ALA A 485 -18.76 6.50 -2.51
N ILE A 486 -19.74 5.61 -2.58
CA ILE A 486 -20.02 4.74 -3.74
C ILE A 486 -21.51 4.74 -4.11
N GLY A 487 -21.79 4.28 -5.32
CA GLY A 487 -23.15 3.94 -5.79
C GLY A 487 -23.93 5.09 -6.40
N GLY A 488 -25.08 4.78 -7.00
CA GLY A 488 -26.00 5.70 -7.64
C GLY A 488 -27.19 6.11 -6.77
N TYR A 489 -28.37 6.18 -7.38
CA TYR A 489 -29.64 6.62 -6.76
C TYR A 489 -29.62 8.04 -6.18
N LEU A 490 -28.66 8.85 -6.59
CA LEU A 490 -28.60 10.28 -6.35
C LEU A 490 -28.55 10.99 -7.69
N THR A 491 -29.71 11.36 -8.17
CA THR A 491 -29.94 11.97 -9.48
C THR A 491 -28.91 13.04 -9.83
N GLY A 492 -28.33 12.94 -11.04
CA GLY A 492 -27.35 13.89 -11.55
C GLY A 492 -25.89 13.50 -11.36
N GLY A 493 -25.61 12.34 -10.78
CA GLY A 493 -24.24 11.83 -10.60
C GLY A 493 -23.54 11.41 -11.90
N SER A 494 -24.32 10.86 -12.86
CA SER A 494 -23.78 10.44 -14.16
C SER A 494 -22.62 9.43 -14.04
N ILE A 495 -21.80 9.33 -15.06
CA ILE A 495 -20.63 8.46 -15.14
C ILE A 495 -19.48 8.83 -14.18
N TRP A 496 -19.60 9.97 -13.47
CA TRP A 496 -18.51 10.47 -12.62
C TRP A 496 -18.77 10.34 -11.11
N HIS A 497 -20.01 9.98 -10.71
CA HIS A 497 -20.39 9.95 -9.32
C HIS A 497 -21.37 8.83 -8.98
N SER A 498 -21.62 7.85 -9.85
CA SER A 498 -22.73 6.92 -9.67
C SER A 498 -22.37 5.45 -9.83
N HIS A 499 -21.13 5.11 -10.12
CA HIS A 499 -20.76 3.70 -10.28
C HIS A 499 -20.59 2.98 -8.95
N SER A 500 -20.86 1.69 -9.00
CA SER A 500 -20.45 0.69 -8.03
C SER A 500 -19.44 -0.25 -8.70
N GLY A 501 -18.50 -0.82 -7.97
CA GLY A 501 -17.43 -1.63 -8.55
C GLY A 501 -16.61 -2.32 -7.47
N GLU A 502 -17.27 -2.71 -6.39
CA GLU A 502 -16.67 -3.46 -5.28
C GLU A 502 -16.02 -4.75 -5.73
N SER A 503 -16.51 -5.36 -6.82
CA SER A 503 -15.95 -6.57 -7.41
C SER A 503 -14.50 -6.43 -7.84
N ILE A 504 -14.08 -5.25 -8.31
CA ILE A 504 -12.71 -4.97 -8.75
C ILE A 504 -11.73 -5.16 -7.58
N PHE A 505 -12.09 -4.68 -6.40
CA PHE A 505 -11.26 -4.81 -5.20
C PHE A 505 -11.44 -6.16 -4.50
N ALA A 506 -12.59 -6.81 -4.64
CA ALA A 506 -12.80 -8.19 -4.17
C ALA A 506 -11.88 -9.19 -4.87
N HIS A 507 -11.39 -8.86 -6.07
CA HIS A 507 -10.41 -9.64 -6.82
C HIS A 507 -8.95 -9.45 -6.32
N VAL A 508 -8.70 -8.53 -5.36
CA VAL A 508 -7.37 -8.21 -4.83
C VAL A 508 -7.16 -8.88 -3.48
N PRO A 509 -6.36 -9.96 -3.39
CA PRO A 509 -6.02 -10.55 -2.10
C PRO A 509 -5.30 -9.55 -1.19
N GLY A 510 -5.61 -9.56 0.11
CA GLY A 510 -4.98 -8.71 1.11
C GLY A 510 -5.75 -7.42 1.43
N ILE A 511 -6.90 -7.17 0.81
CA ILE A 511 -7.80 -6.06 1.16
C ILE A 511 -9.07 -6.61 1.80
N LEU A 512 -9.47 -6.04 2.94
CA LEU A 512 -10.77 -6.27 3.55
C LEU A 512 -11.78 -5.25 3.00
N ILE A 513 -13.03 -5.67 2.74
CA ILE A 513 -14.06 -4.79 2.16
C ILE A 513 -15.32 -4.84 3.00
N ALA A 514 -15.70 -3.72 3.60
CA ALA A 514 -16.96 -3.50 4.28
C ALA A 514 -17.91 -2.67 3.39
N PHE A 515 -19.19 -3.08 3.33
CA PHE A 515 -20.22 -2.37 2.58
C PHE A 515 -21.56 -2.39 3.33
N PRO A 516 -21.66 -1.67 4.45
CA PRO A 516 -22.87 -1.66 5.29
C PRO A 516 -24.07 -1.03 4.58
N SER A 517 -25.27 -1.51 4.95
CA SER A 517 -26.53 -0.97 4.50
C SER A 517 -27.27 -0.15 5.57
N ARG A 518 -26.95 -0.34 6.87
CA ARG A 518 -27.67 0.24 8.02
C ARG A 518 -26.76 1.14 8.84
N ALA A 519 -27.34 2.14 9.50
CA ALA A 519 -26.64 3.10 10.33
C ALA A 519 -25.84 2.43 11.47
N ARG A 520 -26.45 1.51 12.21
CA ARG A 520 -25.77 0.78 13.29
C ARG A 520 -24.66 -0.12 12.80
N ASP A 521 -24.87 -0.80 11.65
CA ASP A 521 -23.88 -1.72 11.09
C ASP A 521 -22.65 -0.95 10.58
N ALA A 522 -22.87 0.25 10.01
CA ALA A 522 -21.78 1.15 9.63
C ALA A 522 -20.91 1.52 10.85
N ALA A 523 -21.52 1.84 11.99
CA ALA A 523 -20.78 2.12 13.22
C ALA A 523 -19.96 0.90 13.69
N GLY A 524 -20.60 -0.28 13.78
CA GLY A 524 -19.96 -1.52 14.23
C GLY A 524 -18.80 -1.95 13.33
N LEU A 525 -19.00 -1.94 12.02
CA LEU A 525 -17.97 -2.31 11.03
C LEU A 525 -16.83 -1.30 10.97
N LEU A 526 -17.10 0.00 11.11
CA LEU A 526 -16.03 1.01 11.12
C LEU A 526 -15.14 0.89 12.37
N ARG A 527 -15.72 0.58 13.53
CA ARG A 527 -14.95 0.27 14.75
C ARG A 527 -14.06 -0.95 14.57
N THR A 528 -14.55 -1.98 13.87
CA THR A 528 -13.76 -3.17 13.51
C THR A 528 -12.68 -2.82 12.51
N ALA A 529 -12.96 -1.99 11.50
CA ALA A 529 -11.97 -1.52 10.55
C ALA A 529 -10.76 -0.87 11.24
N PHE A 530 -10.99 -0.02 12.24
CA PHE A 530 -9.90 0.56 13.05
C PHE A 530 -9.19 -0.45 13.96
N ALA A 531 -9.76 -1.61 14.23
CA ALA A 531 -9.11 -2.68 14.96
C ALA A 531 -8.26 -3.60 14.06
N CYS A 532 -8.48 -3.58 12.73
CA CYS A 532 -7.71 -4.34 11.77
C CYS A 532 -6.24 -3.88 11.70
N ASN A 533 -5.35 -4.82 11.36
CA ASN A 533 -3.95 -4.56 11.06
C ASN A 533 -3.62 -4.66 9.56
N ASP A 534 -4.66 -4.78 8.74
CA ASP A 534 -4.59 -4.86 7.28
C ASP A 534 -5.48 -3.81 6.64
N PRO A 535 -5.28 -3.47 5.35
CA PRO A 535 -6.04 -2.43 4.70
C PRO A 535 -7.53 -2.80 4.59
N VAL A 536 -8.37 -1.84 4.92
CA VAL A 536 -9.82 -1.93 4.82
C VAL A 536 -10.33 -0.91 3.84
N LEU A 537 -11.02 -1.35 2.80
CA LEU A 537 -11.84 -0.51 1.94
C LEU A 537 -13.24 -0.44 2.55
N PHE A 538 -13.60 0.72 3.05
CA PHE A 538 -14.89 0.97 3.71
C PHE A 538 -15.81 1.73 2.74
N LEU A 539 -16.73 1.00 2.10
CA LEU A 539 -17.62 1.52 1.08
C LEU A 539 -18.88 2.11 1.72
N GLU A 540 -19.12 3.38 1.46
CA GLU A 540 -20.22 4.15 2.04
C GLU A 540 -21.22 4.52 0.94
N HIS A 541 -22.35 3.83 0.88
CA HIS A 541 -23.35 4.16 -0.13
C HIS A 541 -23.94 5.55 0.11
N LYS A 542 -23.55 6.52 -0.70
CA LYS A 542 -23.88 7.94 -0.49
C LYS A 542 -25.37 8.26 -0.50
N HIS A 543 -26.20 7.48 -1.24
CA HIS A 543 -27.66 7.61 -1.17
C HIS A 543 -28.17 7.39 0.25
N LEU A 544 -27.54 6.48 1.02
CA LEU A 544 -28.00 6.12 2.38
C LEU A 544 -27.69 7.18 3.42
N TYR A 545 -26.79 8.13 3.18
CA TYR A 545 -26.32 9.08 4.19
C TYR A 545 -27.41 9.83 4.94
N ARG A 546 -28.48 10.23 4.24
CA ARG A 546 -29.54 11.12 4.79
C ARG A 546 -30.93 10.51 4.73
N GLN A 547 -31.05 9.22 4.39
CA GLN A 547 -32.36 8.58 4.25
C GLN A 547 -33.07 8.42 5.60
N GLY A 548 -34.30 8.92 5.66
CA GLY A 548 -35.13 8.85 6.87
C GLY A 548 -35.52 7.43 7.29
N TYR A 549 -35.62 6.51 6.33
CA TYR A 549 -35.89 5.10 6.56
C TYR A 549 -34.66 4.32 7.06
N ASN A 550 -33.45 4.89 6.94
CA ASN A 550 -32.18 4.28 7.35
C ASN A 550 -31.62 4.97 8.60
N ARG A 551 -32.40 4.88 9.68
CA ARG A 551 -32.04 5.42 10.99
C ARG A 551 -32.06 4.31 12.02
N ASP A 552 -31.04 4.25 12.85
CA ASP A 552 -30.92 3.30 13.95
C ASP A 552 -30.50 4.03 15.24
N PRO A 553 -30.79 3.50 16.41
CA PRO A 553 -30.12 3.88 17.64
C PRO A 553 -28.63 3.66 17.50
N ILE A 554 -27.81 4.63 17.93
CA ILE A 554 -26.36 4.46 17.93
C ILE A 554 -25.97 3.32 18.90
N PRO A 555 -25.21 2.30 18.46
CA PRO A 555 -24.84 1.18 19.32
C PRO A 555 -23.81 1.61 20.37
N PRO A 556 -23.70 0.89 21.51
CA PRO A 556 -22.67 1.10 22.52
C PRO A 556 -21.25 1.12 21.94
N LEU A 557 -20.32 1.86 22.56
CA LEU A 557 -18.95 2.09 22.05
C LEU A 557 -18.15 0.81 21.85
N ASP A 558 -18.39 -0.20 22.63
CA ASP A 558 -17.72 -1.51 22.58
C ASP A 558 -18.36 -2.48 21.58
N TRP A 559 -19.54 -2.16 21.06
CA TRP A 559 -20.21 -2.98 20.07
C TRP A 559 -19.51 -2.89 18.71
N ARG A 560 -18.98 -4.04 18.26
CA ARG A 560 -18.23 -4.21 17.00
C ARG A 560 -18.80 -5.36 16.21
N LEU A 561 -18.88 -5.22 14.89
CA LEU A 561 -19.30 -6.30 14.00
C LEU A 561 -18.09 -6.97 13.36
N PRO A 562 -17.97 -8.30 13.44
CA PRO A 562 -16.92 -9.03 12.74
C PRO A 562 -17.12 -8.95 11.22
N PHE A 563 -16.03 -8.94 10.48
CA PHE A 563 -16.07 -9.13 9.02
C PHE A 563 -16.40 -10.59 8.68
N GLY A 564 -17.04 -10.82 7.53
CA GLY A 564 -17.47 -12.14 7.11
C GLY A 564 -18.74 -12.64 7.81
N ARG A 565 -19.56 -11.73 8.36
CA ARG A 565 -20.84 -12.06 8.99
C ARG A 565 -21.98 -11.28 8.38
N GLY A 566 -22.82 -11.98 7.62
CA GLY A 566 -24.09 -11.47 7.10
C GLY A 566 -25.19 -11.43 8.15
N VAL A 567 -26.32 -10.86 7.80
CA VAL A 567 -27.50 -10.81 8.67
C VAL A 567 -28.78 -11.08 7.89
N HIS A 568 -29.72 -11.77 8.51
CA HIS A 568 -31.07 -11.89 7.97
C HIS A 568 -31.87 -10.60 8.23
N VAL A 569 -32.23 -9.91 7.18
CA VAL A 569 -33.10 -8.72 7.21
C VAL A 569 -34.57 -9.14 7.37
N THR A 570 -34.97 -10.20 6.66
CA THR A 570 -36.25 -10.90 6.82
C THR A 570 -36.00 -12.40 6.87
N ARG A 571 -36.92 -13.14 7.46
CA ARG A 571 -36.90 -14.62 7.45
C ARG A 571 -37.97 -15.12 6.49
N GLY A 572 -37.67 -16.29 5.88
CA GLY A 572 -38.55 -16.97 4.95
C GLY A 572 -38.04 -18.34 4.57
N ASP A 573 -38.87 -19.13 3.88
CA ASP A 573 -38.61 -20.51 3.51
C ASP A 573 -38.83 -20.83 2.02
N ARG A 574 -39.24 -19.82 1.21
CA ARG A 574 -39.57 -20.01 -0.21
C ARG A 574 -38.50 -19.54 -1.19
N ALA A 575 -37.83 -18.45 -0.87
CA ALA A 575 -36.72 -17.91 -1.69
C ALA A 575 -35.74 -17.11 -0.84
N THR A 576 -34.49 -17.12 -1.22
CA THR A 576 -33.39 -16.33 -0.66
C THR A 576 -33.07 -15.18 -1.58
N VAL A 577 -32.95 -13.98 -1.01
CA VAL A 577 -32.35 -12.80 -1.66
C VAL A 577 -31.05 -12.49 -0.96
N VAL A 578 -29.92 -12.42 -1.71
CA VAL A 578 -28.63 -11.99 -1.20
C VAL A 578 -28.31 -10.61 -1.78
N THR A 579 -27.94 -9.66 -0.93
CA THR A 579 -27.77 -8.25 -1.34
C THR A 579 -26.89 -7.51 -0.34
N TRP A 580 -26.51 -6.25 -0.64
CA TRP A 580 -25.70 -5.36 0.21
C TRP A 580 -25.92 -3.89 -0.16
N GLY A 581 -25.41 -2.95 0.62
CA GLY A 581 -25.50 -1.51 0.35
C GLY A 581 -26.96 -1.01 0.19
N ALA A 582 -27.21 -0.15 -0.77
CA ALA A 582 -28.55 0.45 -0.96
C ALA A 582 -29.60 -0.55 -1.46
N THR A 583 -29.20 -1.61 -2.14
CA THR A 583 -30.12 -2.61 -2.67
C THR A 583 -30.81 -3.44 -1.59
N VAL A 584 -30.29 -3.48 -0.34
CA VAL A 584 -30.95 -4.12 0.81
C VAL A 584 -32.33 -3.49 1.07
N HIS A 585 -32.39 -2.17 1.12
CA HIS A 585 -33.65 -1.46 1.38
C HIS A 585 -34.64 -1.60 0.22
N ARG A 586 -34.16 -1.64 -1.02
CA ARG A 586 -34.96 -1.88 -2.22
C ARG A 586 -35.55 -3.28 -2.24
N CYS A 587 -34.75 -4.30 -1.87
CA CYS A 587 -35.22 -5.67 -1.71
C CYS A 587 -36.30 -5.78 -0.62
N LYS A 588 -36.10 -5.11 0.51
CA LYS A 588 -37.10 -5.06 1.59
C LYS A 588 -38.41 -4.42 1.13
N GLN A 589 -38.34 -3.34 0.36
CA GLN A 589 -39.53 -2.69 -0.21
C GLN A 589 -40.20 -3.63 -1.20
N ALA A 590 -39.48 -4.28 -2.10
CA ALA A 590 -40.04 -5.20 -3.08
C ALA A 590 -40.78 -6.39 -2.44
N VAL A 591 -40.20 -6.97 -1.38
CA VAL A 591 -40.86 -8.03 -0.61
C VAL A 591 -42.12 -7.51 0.07
N GLY A 592 -42.12 -6.28 0.61
CA GLY A 592 -43.31 -5.63 1.17
C GLY A 592 -44.41 -5.41 0.13
N GLU A 593 -44.08 -4.97 -1.08
CA GLU A 593 -45.05 -4.81 -2.19
C GLU A 593 -45.70 -6.14 -2.59
N LEU A 594 -44.87 -7.21 -2.76
CA LEU A 594 -45.40 -8.56 -3.03
C LEU A 594 -46.29 -9.09 -1.92
N ALA A 595 -45.95 -8.88 -0.67
CA ALA A 595 -46.79 -9.28 0.47
C ALA A 595 -48.14 -8.53 0.51
N ALA A 596 -48.13 -7.24 0.18
CA ALA A 596 -49.35 -6.43 0.08
C ALA A 596 -50.28 -6.89 -1.05
N GLU A 597 -49.73 -7.22 -2.22
CA GLU A 597 -50.49 -7.74 -3.36
C GLU A 597 -51.17 -9.08 -3.05
N THR A 598 -50.47 -9.97 -2.37
CA THR A 598 -50.97 -11.31 -2.04
C THR A 598 -51.79 -11.38 -0.75
N SER A 599 -51.73 -10.30 0.06
CA SER A 599 -52.32 -10.26 1.42
C SER A 599 -51.78 -11.36 2.36
N THR A 600 -50.59 -11.91 2.07
CA THR A 600 -49.94 -13.00 2.81
C THR A 600 -48.45 -12.76 2.92
N ASP A 601 -47.80 -13.37 3.90
CA ASP A 601 -46.35 -13.49 3.90
C ASP A 601 -45.88 -14.30 2.69
N VAL A 602 -44.98 -13.73 1.90
CA VAL A 602 -44.45 -14.36 0.67
C VAL A 602 -43.30 -15.36 0.92
N GLY A 603 -42.85 -15.48 2.18
CA GLY A 603 -41.81 -16.44 2.57
C GLY A 603 -40.42 -16.14 1.97
N ILE A 604 -40.10 -14.87 1.76
CA ILE A 604 -38.80 -14.46 1.20
C ILE A 604 -37.83 -14.10 2.33
N GLU A 605 -36.69 -14.75 2.34
CA GLU A 605 -35.58 -14.43 3.23
C GLU A 605 -34.62 -13.44 2.53
N ILE A 606 -34.32 -12.32 3.16
CA ILE A 606 -33.34 -11.36 2.69
C ILE A 606 -32.08 -11.43 3.57
N ILE A 607 -30.92 -11.61 2.96
CA ILE A 607 -29.61 -11.59 3.59
C ILE A 607 -28.86 -10.33 3.14
N ASP A 608 -28.44 -9.51 4.11
CA ASP A 608 -27.48 -8.45 3.92
C ASP A 608 -26.08 -8.99 4.23
N LEU A 609 -25.18 -8.98 3.25
CA LEU A 609 -23.82 -9.48 3.43
C LEU A 609 -22.98 -8.59 4.35
N ARG A 610 -23.22 -7.28 4.43
CA ARG A 610 -22.46 -6.31 5.23
C ARG A 610 -20.99 -6.17 4.83
N THR A 611 -20.35 -7.26 4.40
CA THR A 611 -18.94 -7.31 3.96
C THR A 611 -18.82 -8.14 2.69
N ILE A 612 -17.88 -7.73 1.82
CA ILE A 612 -17.62 -8.35 0.52
C ILE A 612 -16.35 -9.22 0.58
N ALA A 613 -15.34 -8.78 1.32
CA ALA A 613 -14.13 -9.55 1.52
C ALA A 613 -13.67 -9.46 2.99
N PRO A 614 -13.80 -10.56 3.77
CA PRO A 614 -14.51 -11.79 3.47
C PRO A 614 -16.03 -11.61 3.48
N TRP A 615 -16.78 -12.49 2.79
CA TRP A 615 -18.23 -12.57 2.86
C TRP A 615 -18.70 -13.84 3.56
N ASP A 616 -19.94 -13.82 4.06
CA ASP A 616 -20.54 -14.92 4.83
C ASP A 616 -21.11 -16.00 3.89
N ARG A 617 -20.28 -17.00 3.58
CA ARG A 617 -20.69 -18.14 2.73
C ARG A 617 -21.70 -19.05 3.41
N ASP A 618 -21.55 -19.22 4.71
CA ASP A 618 -22.36 -20.17 5.49
C ASP A 618 -23.82 -19.70 5.58
N ILE A 619 -24.07 -18.41 5.89
CA ILE A 619 -25.42 -17.88 5.95
C ILE A 619 -26.15 -18.02 4.61
N VAL A 620 -25.43 -17.83 3.48
CA VAL A 620 -25.99 -17.97 2.14
C VAL A 620 -26.27 -19.43 1.84
N ALA A 621 -25.34 -20.33 2.09
CA ALA A 621 -25.51 -21.77 1.86
C ALA A 621 -26.67 -22.34 2.68
N ASP A 622 -26.76 -22.01 3.96
CA ASP A 622 -27.82 -22.48 4.86
C ASP A 622 -29.21 -21.98 4.43
N SER A 623 -29.28 -20.73 3.97
CA SER A 623 -30.53 -20.18 3.43
C SER A 623 -30.94 -20.87 2.14
N VAL A 624 -30.03 -21.00 1.18
CA VAL A 624 -30.31 -21.65 -0.13
C VAL A 624 -30.69 -23.11 0.04
N ARG A 625 -30.02 -23.86 0.94
CA ARG A 625 -30.39 -25.26 1.25
C ARG A 625 -31.83 -25.41 1.75
N ARG A 626 -32.32 -24.38 2.46
CA ARG A 626 -33.69 -24.39 3.01
C ARG A 626 -34.72 -23.92 1.99
N THR A 627 -34.42 -22.88 1.21
CA THR A 627 -35.38 -22.22 0.32
C THR A 627 -35.38 -22.79 -1.11
N GLY A 628 -34.28 -23.36 -1.55
CA GLY A 628 -34.09 -23.92 -2.91
C GLY A 628 -34.06 -22.90 -4.03
N ARG A 629 -34.21 -21.60 -3.75
CA ARG A 629 -34.27 -20.52 -4.75
C ARG A 629 -33.42 -19.34 -4.34
N LEU A 630 -32.62 -18.81 -5.27
CA LEU A 630 -31.70 -17.73 -5.00
C LEU A 630 -31.82 -16.62 -6.05
N LEU A 631 -32.06 -15.39 -5.57
CA LEU A 631 -31.90 -14.14 -6.31
C LEU A 631 -30.77 -13.33 -5.66
N ILE A 632 -29.80 -12.86 -6.44
CA ILE A 632 -28.73 -11.97 -5.99
C ILE A 632 -29.01 -10.59 -6.59
N VAL A 633 -29.07 -9.55 -5.74
CA VAL A 633 -29.35 -8.17 -6.17
C VAL A 633 -28.22 -7.27 -5.75
N HIS A 634 -27.59 -6.58 -6.71
CA HIS A 634 -26.50 -5.64 -6.48
C HIS A 634 -26.49 -4.52 -7.51
N GLU A 635 -25.73 -3.46 -7.23
CA GLU A 635 -25.70 -2.25 -8.05
C GLU A 635 -24.59 -2.28 -9.10
N ASP A 636 -23.55 -3.08 -8.91
CA ASP A 636 -22.46 -3.29 -9.85
C ASP A 636 -22.98 -3.99 -11.14
N THR A 637 -22.18 -3.96 -12.22
CA THR A 637 -22.54 -4.60 -13.48
C THR A 637 -22.76 -6.12 -13.33
N LEU A 638 -23.61 -6.69 -14.20
CA LEU A 638 -23.84 -8.14 -14.23
C LEU A 638 -22.59 -8.91 -14.66
N THR A 639 -21.83 -8.38 -15.62
CA THR A 639 -20.58 -9.02 -16.06
C THR A 639 -19.49 -8.80 -15.01
N CYS A 640 -19.02 -9.89 -14.46
CA CYS A 640 -17.97 -9.93 -13.42
C CYS A 640 -18.30 -9.18 -12.11
N GLY A 641 -19.51 -8.66 -11.92
CA GLY A 641 -19.95 -8.12 -10.63
C GLY A 641 -19.93 -9.20 -9.55
N PHE A 642 -19.81 -8.79 -8.27
CA PHE A 642 -19.60 -9.73 -7.16
C PHE A 642 -20.74 -10.77 -7.01
N GLY A 643 -21.93 -10.46 -7.48
CA GLY A 643 -23.04 -11.42 -7.58
C GLY A 643 -22.72 -12.66 -8.43
N ALA A 644 -21.77 -12.60 -9.35
CA ALA A 644 -21.33 -13.75 -10.12
C ALA A 644 -20.56 -14.76 -9.27
N GLU A 645 -19.72 -14.30 -8.34
CA GLU A 645 -19.00 -15.15 -7.38
C GLU A 645 -19.98 -15.89 -6.46
N ILE A 646 -20.99 -15.18 -5.95
CA ILE A 646 -22.02 -15.76 -5.09
C ILE A 646 -22.83 -16.80 -5.87
N ALA A 647 -23.18 -16.53 -7.12
CA ALA A 647 -23.90 -17.44 -7.99
C ALA A 647 -23.09 -18.71 -8.28
N ALA A 648 -21.80 -18.58 -8.58
CA ALA A 648 -20.90 -19.71 -8.78
C ALA A 648 -20.77 -20.56 -7.52
N PHE A 649 -20.59 -19.94 -6.36
CA PHE A 649 -20.54 -20.63 -5.07
C PHE A 649 -21.84 -21.40 -4.80
N ALA A 650 -23.00 -20.79 -4.99
CA ALA A 650 -24.29 -21.44 -4.75
C ALA A 650 -24.53 -22.59 -5.73
N ALA A 651 -24.13 -22.45 -7.00
CA ALA A 651 -24.23 -23.50 -8.00
C ALA A 651 -23.33 -24.70 -7.69
N ASP A 652 -22.21 -24.52 -7.01
CA ASP A 652 -21.31 -25.59 -6.58
C ASP A 652 -21.75 -26.17 -5.23
N ALA A 653 -21.79 -25.33 -4.18
CA ALA A 653 -22.00 -25.78 -2.79
C ALA A 653 -23.44 -26.17 -2.46
N CYS A 654 -24.43 -25.71 -3.26
CA CYS A 654 -25.85 -25.91 -2.99
C CYS A 654 -26.59 -26.56 -4.17
N PHE A 655 -25.92 -27.10 -5.17
CA PHE A 655 -26.51 -27.65 -6.40
C PHE A 655 -27.70 -28.61 -6.14
N GLU A 656 -27.53 -29.56 -5.22
CA GLU A 656 -28.54 -30.57 -4.90
C GLU A 656 -29.81 -30.00 -4.24
N TYR A 657 -29.75 -28.75 -3.76
CA TYR A 657 -30.86 -28.10 -3.07
C TYR A 657 -31.58 -27.07 -3.96
N LEU A 658 -31.00 -26.73 -5.12
CA LEU A 658 -31.56 -25.73 -6.03
C LEU A 658 -32.81 -26.29 -6.75
N ALA A 659 -33.96 -25.64 -6.52
CA ALA A 659 -35.22 -25.90 -7.21
C ALA A 659 -35.46 -25.02 -8.45
N ALA A 660 -34.61 -23.99 -8.66
CA ALA A 660 -34.63 -23.06 -9.77
C ALA A 660 -33.20 -22.66 -10.16
N PRO A 661 -32.99 -22.10 -11.37
CA PRO A 661 -31.73 -21.47 -11.71
C PRO A 661 -31.40 -20.33 -10.72
N VAL A 662 -30.11 -20.11 -10.47
CA VAL A 662 -29.68 -18.93 -9.69
C VAL A 662 -29.85 -17.67 -10.54
N TRP A 663 -30.57 -16.70 -10.02
CA TRP A 663 -30.85 -15.44 -10.70
C TRP A 663 -30.00 -14.31 -10.16
N ARG A 664 -29.58 -13.40 -11.05
CA ARG A 664 -28.87 -12.20 -10.70
C ARG A 664 -29.55 -10.98 -11.31
N LEU A 665 -29.77 -9.96 -10.51
CA LEU A 665 -30.23 -8.65 -10.92
C LEU A 665 -29.17 -7.61 -10.53
N GLY A 666 -28.53 -7.01 -11.52
CA GLY A 666 -27.51 -5.98 -11.37
C GLY A 666 -27.64 -4.96 -12.48
N ALA A 667 -26.77 -3.96 -12.51
CA ALA A 667 -26.71 -3.04 -13.63
C ALA A 667 -26.40 -3.79 -14.93
N PRO A 668 -27.04 -3.48 -16.07
CA PRO A 668 -26.59 -3.95 -17.37
C PRO A 668 -25.17 -3.42 -17.67
N ASP A 669 -24.49 -4.01 -18.65
CA ASP A 669 -23.13 -3.63 -19.04
C ASP A 669 -23.14 -2.27 -19.77
N THR A 670 -23.42 -1.22 -19.03
CA THR A 670 -23.48 0.17 -19.51
C THR A 670 -23.01 1.14 -18.42
N LEU A 671 -22.93 2.39 -18.78
CA LEU A 671 -22.59 3.49 -17.87
C LEU A 671 -23.86 4.11 -17.30
N VAL A 672 -23.77 4.70 -16.10
CA VAL A 672 -24.88 5.41 -15.48
C VAL A 672 -25.12 6.74 -16.18
N GLY A 673 -26.32 6.98 -16.66
CA GLY A 673 -26.67 8.21 -17.38
C GLY A 673 -26.93 9.41 -16.45
N TYR A 674 -26.82 10.63 -17.01
CA TYR A 674 -27.09 11.88 -16.28
C TYR A 674 -28.59 12.11 -16.11
N GLU A 675 -29.38 11.82 -17.13
CA GLU A 675 -30.82 12.02 -17.11
C GLU A 675 -31.47 10.95 -16.20
N PRO A 676 -32.40 11.32 -15.31
CA PRO A 676 -32.97 10.41 -14.31
C PRO A 676 -33.50 9.10 -14.86
N SER A 677 -34.20 9.12 -16.00
CA SER A 677 -34.73 7.88 -16.59
C SER A 677 -33.65 6.94 -17.11
N LEU A 678 -32.46 7.44 -17.48
CA LEU A 678 -31.33 6.62 -17.85
C LEU A 678 -30.65 6.02 -16.62
N GLU A 679 -30.53 6.78 -15.51
CA GLU A 679 -30.06 6.26 -14.22
C GLU A 679 -30.98 5.16 -13.71
N ASP A 680 -32.29 5.41 -13.71
CA ASP A 680 -33.31 4.43 -13.28
C ASP A 680 -33.31 3.15 -14.14
N ALA A 681 -33.08 3.27 -15.45
CA ALA A 681 -32.98 2.13 -16.35
C ALA A 681 -31.66 1.32 -16.18
N THR A 682 -30.63 1.93 -15.60
CA THR A 682 -29.35 1.27 -15.35
C THR A 682 -29.35 0.55 -14.01
N LEU A 683 -29.89 1.17 -12.97
CA LEU A 683 -29.78 0.65 -11.62
C LEU A 683 -31.00 -0.23 -11.25
N PRO A 684 -30.83 -1.34 -10.50
CA PRO A 684 -31.94 -2.20 -10.10
C PRO A 684 -33.04 -1.43 -9.34
N GLN A 685 -34.24 -1.41 -9.88
CA GLN A 685 -35.40 -0.76 -9.27
C GLN A 685 -36.27 -1.76 -8.50
N VAL A 686 -37.12 -1.26 -7.60
CA VAL A 686 -38.06 -2.10 -6.83
C VAL A 686 -38.94 -2.93 -7.75
N VAL A 687 -39.45 -2.35 -8.83
CA VAL A 687 -40.29 -3.03 -9.82
C VAL A 687 -39.56 -4.19 -10.50
N ASP A 688 -38.26 -4.08 -10.75
CA ASP A 688 -37.46 -5.16 -11.33
C ASP A 688 -37.29 -6.30 -10.34
N ILE A 689 -37.02 -5.98 -9.07
CA ILE A 689 -36.90 -6.96 -7.99
C ILE A 689 -38.23 -7.71 -7.81
N VAL A 690 -39.36 -7.00 -7.81
CA VAL A 690 -40.72 -7.59 -7.72
C VAL A 690 -40.97 -8.53 -8.89
N ARG A 691 -40.66 -8.10 -10.13
CA ARG A 691 -40.79 -8.93 -11.34
C ARG A 691 -40.01 -10.24 -11.21
N ASP A 692 -38.71 -10.13 -10.84
CA ASP A 692 -37.81 -11.26 -10.79
C ASP A 692 -38.16 -12.21 -9.63
N LEU A 693 -38.54 -11.69 -8.46
CA LEU A 693 -39.02 -12.49 -7.35
C LEU A 693 -40.30 -13.27 -7.70
N ARG A 694 -41.28 -12.60 -8.36
CA ARG A 694 -42.51 -13.25 -8.80
C ARG A 694 -42.24 -14.39 -9.76
N ALA A 695 -41.36 -14.17 -10.71
CA ALA A 695 -40.96 -15.20 -11.68
C ALA A 695 -40.19 -16.35 -11.01
N LEU A 696 -39.28 -16.06 -10.08
CA LEU A 696 -38.52 -17.06 -9.33
C LEU A 696 -39.42 -17.92 -8.42
N LEU A 697 -40.45 -17.33 -7.78
CA LEU A 697 -41.42 -18.05 -6.96
C LEU A 697 -42.36 -18.94 -7.75
N ALA A 698 -42.50 -18.72 -9.07
CA ALA A 698 -43.31 -19.53 -9.96
C ALA A 698 -42.60 -20.79 -10.44
N TYR A 699 -41.28 -20.90 -10.28
CA TYR A 699 -40.53 -22.14 -10.51
C TYR A 699 -40.93 -23.21 -9.48
#